data_40fa1c1e894242902261ed81567e67c9
#
_entry.id   40fa1c1e894242902261ed81567e67c9
#
_cell.length_a   1.000
_cell.length_b   1.000
_cell.length_c   1.000
_cell.angle_alpha   90.00
_cell.angle_beta   90.00
_cell.angle_gamma   90.00
#
_symmetry.space_group_name_H-M   'P 1'
#
loop_
_entity.id
_entity.type
_entity.pdbx_description
1 polymer ?
#
loop_
_entity_poly.entity_id
_entity_poly.type
_entity_poly.pdbx_seq_one_letter_code
_entity_poly.pdbx_strand_id
1 'polypeptide(L)'
;MNRFTVPVFVLLIFAVASASPLLHTVEADGTEVVRQRAQAHVFEWNGNASNVSVHGEWDGWVAGTPLIETAPEQWSVEMPLAPGMYCYKFVIDDVWTMDDGNPYTGYCGVTENSVARVANATLPMFSATIADDALTVLWHAGASGAGPSGTPVALNGATWDDASWTWTYDLSGLPDGKHTFHVQGEATDGTVADDLLLPFWRGPGADFVWDDALIYMLMTDRFVNGNTSNDPAPLPEAAQGADWMGGDFAGVTAHIEAGTFTDMGVNALWLTPFNTAANGTGLAADGVHEVSAFHGYWPVEPRGVDPRLGTPEELEALVDAAHAAGIRVLGDFVVNHVHEDHPYHDDHPEWFNSGCICGEANCDWTEHRLECLFRDYMPDVDWKQRNASEAMIEDVLWWIETFDLDGGRIDAVKHVDDLAITNLAVRINERFETVGTDMYLKGETAMGWAGHDLAANANEYGTINRYIGEHQLDGQADFVLYHATSDRVFTGGEEDYMHLDYWTARSQDQYVDGAVMVPFVGSHDVSRFASRADPGTADEWNQWAEQGLPGQPGTDEPYAASLQAHGWLLTIPGAPMIYMGDEYGEYGGADPDNRHMWRNATERNDREQHLHENISAIGAVRAESEALRRGGYASVHSTPDVLVYQRATADASSLVGLNRGATASTVTLDAVYADHAAVFGSPAFDATNLTLEIPAGSVVILSNESVFASNATGNETQPPDVPGCTDPAADNHDPAATVDDGSCTYPSVDVPGCTDATAENHDAAATVDDGSCTYPPVDVPGCMDVNATNYDGSATSEDGSCTYPPADVPGCTDANATNYNANATSDDGSCTYPPVDVPGCTDVNATNYDANATVDDASCTFPGPDGPTPDGNETGGEDDVTPSEPSERNERDNNAMADLLGSVGTLGSALLLGLVLMGLSWAIRRTAS
;
A
#
# COMPACT_ATOMS: atom_id res chain seq x y z
N MET A 1 -43.49 -41.04 -18.00
CA MET A 1 -44.41 -39.99 -17.59
C MET A 1 -44.41 -39.93 -16.09
N ASN A 2 -43.70 -39.03 -15.53
CA ASN A 2 -43.89 -38.37 -14.22
C ASN A 2 -42.84 -37.31 -14.12
N ARG A 3 -43.29 -36.08 -14.26
CA ARG A 3 -42.47 -34.88 -14.04
C ARG A 3 -42.38 -34.66 -12.53
N PHE A 4 -41.17 -34.71 -11.96
CA PHE A 4 -40.92 -34.17 -10.66
C PHE A 4 -40.53 -32.67 -10.86
N THR A 5 -41.45 -31.81 -10.47
CA THR A 5 -41.16 -30.39 -10.23
C THR A 5 -40.39 -30.29 -8.91
N VAL A 6 -39.17 -29.87 -8.98
CA VAL A 6 -38.36 -29.42 -7.81
C VAL A 6 -38.78 -27.97 -7.57
N PRO A 7 -39.23 -27.59 -6.37
CA PRO A 7 -39.40 -26.17 -6.06
C PRO A 7 -38.00 -25.53 -5.90
N VAL A 8 -37.72 -24.52 -6.72
CA VAL A 8 -36.62 -23.61 -6.53
C VAL A 8 -36.97 -22.79 -5.27
N PHE A 9 -36.31 -23.07 -4.16
CA PHE A 9 -36.23 -22.14 -3.04
C PHE A 9 -35.22 -21.09 -3.47
N VAL A 10 -35.73 -19.93 -3.80
CA VAL A 10 -34.94 -18.70 -3.83
C VAL A 10 -34.62 -18.38 -2.37
N LEU A 11 -33.44 -18.67 -1.92
CA LEU A 11 -32.88 -18.16 -0.68
C LEU A 11 -32.62 -16.68 -0.93
N LEU A 12 -33.52 -15.79 -0.52
CA LEU A 12 -33.19 -14.40 -0.30
C LEU A 12 -32.26 -14.37 0.92
N ILE A 13 -31.00 -14.24 0.71
CA ILE A 13 -30.05 -13.84 1.74
C ILE A 13 -30.35 -12.37 2.01
N PHE A 14 -31.05 -12.09 3.10
CA PHE A 14 -31.09 -10.73 3.65
C PHE A 14 -29.73 -10.45 4.22
N ALA A 15 -28.94 -9.64 3.55
CA ALA A 15 -27.88 -8.88 4.20
C ALA A 15 -28.59 -7.95 5.21
N VAL A 16 -28.58 -8.32 6.49
CA VAL A 16 -29.02 -7.42 7.55
C VAL A 16 -27.90 -6.42 7.75
N ALA A 17 -27.91 -5.37 6.94
CA ALA A 17 -27.23 -4.16 7.32
C ALA A 17 -27.86 -3.70 8.64
N SER A 18 -27.07 -3.53 9.68
CA SER A 18 -27.49 -2.95 10.98
C SER A 18 -27.81 -1.46 10.85
N ALA A 19 -28.17 -0.98 9.68
CA ALA A 19 -28.67 0.35 9.44
C ALA A 19 -30.10 0.45 9.96
N SER A 20 -30.35 1.39 10.80
CA SER A 20 -31.62 1.88 11.37
C SER A 20 -32.86 1.07 11.05
N PRO A 21 -33.56 0.55 12.03
CA PRO A 21 -34.72 -0.32 11.80
C PRO A 21 -35.75 0.40 10.93
N LEU A 22 -35.94 -0.09 9.73
CA LEU A 22 -37.03 0.31 8.85
C LEU A 22 -38.26 -0.53 9.20
N LEU A 23 -39.41 0.13 9.34
CA LEU A 23 -40.65 -0.60 9.53
C LEU A 23 -41.06 -1.20 8.19
N HIS A 24 -40.84 -2.49 8.02
CA HIS A 24 -41.30 -3.25 6.84
C HIS A 24 -42.77 -3.60 6.97
N THR A 25 -43.60 -3.08 6.10
CA THR A 25 -44.98 -3.53 5.96
C THR A 25 -45.12 -4.25 4.63
N VAL A 26 -45.46 -5.55 4.69
CA VAL A 26 -45.80 -6.34 3.49
C VAL A 26 -47.27 -6.16 3.21
N GLU A 27 -47.63 -5.58 2.06
CA GLU A 27 -49.02 -5.49 1.62
C GLU A 27 -49.54 -6.88 1.15
N ALA A 28 -50.86 -7.03 1.07
CA ALA A 28 -51.52 -8.29 0.79
C ALA A 28 -51.15 -8.90 -0.57
N ASP A 29 -50.52 -8.17 -1.47
CA ASP A 29 -50.03 -8.63 -2.77
C ASP A 29 -48.53 -9.06 -2.76
N GLY A 30 -47.88 -9.00 -1.59
CA GLY A 30 -46.46 -9.33 -1.43
C GLY A 30 -45.51 -8.19 -1.72
N THR A 31 -45.97 -6.95 -1.93
CA THR A 31 -45.14 -5.78 -2.14
C THR A 31 -44.68 -5.24 -0.79
N GLU A 32 -43.37 -5.18 -0.58
CA GLU A 32 -42.79 -4.59 0.61
C GLU A 32 -42.73 -3.06 0.43
N VAL A 33 -43.44 -2.31 1.27
CA VAL A 33 -43.46 -0.84 1.22
C VAL A 33 -42.90 -0.30 2.51
N VAL A 34 -41.68 0.24 2.46
CA VAL A 34 -41.04 0.88 3.60
C VAL A 34 -41.15 2.39 3.43
N ARG A 35 -42.04 3.03 4.20
CA ARG A 35 -42.32 4.47 4.06
C ARG A 35 -42.00 5.31 5.29
N GLN A 36 -41.65 4.68 6.39
CA GLN A 36 -41.36 5.38 7.65
C GLN A 36 -40.30 4.65 8.44
N ARG A 37 -39.33 5.40 8.98
CA ARG A 37 -38.33 4.89 9.91
C ARG A 37 -38.97 4.44 11.22
N ALA A 38 -38.43 3.38 11.80
CA ALA A 38 -38.78 3.00 13.17
C ALA A 38 -38.43 4.14 14.14
N GLN A 39 -39.29 4.36 15.14
CA GLN A 39 -39.11 5.44 16.13
C GLN A 39 -38.28 5.00 17.35
N ALA A 40 -37.77 3.76 17.34
CA ALA A 40 -37.00 3.20 18.42
C ALA A 40 -35.94 2.25 17.88
N HIS A 41 -34.83 2.11 18.59
CA HIS A 41 -33.81 1.13 18.31
C HIS A 41 -34.26 -0.27 18.77
N VAL A 42 -34.03 -1.28 17.95
CA VAL A 42 -34.37 -2.67 18.25
C VAL A 42 -33.12 -3.45 18.60
N PHE A 43 -33.08 -4.06 19.77
CA PHE A 43 -32.06 -5.05 20.14
C PHE A 43 -32.62 -6.45 19.88
N GLU A 44 -31.88 -7.25 19.16
CA GLU A 44 -32.25 -8.63 18.78
C GLU A 44 -31.15 -9.60 19.21
N TRP A 45 -31.56 -10.77 19.68
CA TRP A 45 -30.64 -11.85 19.99
C TRP A 45 -31.28 -13.18 19.60
N ASN A 46 -30.50 -14.07 18.98
CA ASN A 46 -30.95 -15.37 18.53
C ASN A 46 -30.22 -16.47 19.29
N GLY A 47 -30.96 -17.34 19.90
CA GLY A 47 -30.42 -18.47 20.66
C GLY A 47 -31.37 -19.03 21.70
N ASN A 48 -31.03 -20.18 22.25
CA ASN A 48 -31.81 -20.84 23.29
C ASN A 48 -31.41 -20.30 24.68
N ALA A 49 -32.30 -19.60 25.34
CA ALA A 49 -32.12 -19.07 26.68
C ALA A 49 -33.40 -19.07 27.49
N SER A 50 -33.32 -19.03 28.80
CA SER A 50 -34.43 -18.84 29.71
C SER A 50 -34.77 -17.39 29.99
N ASN A 51 -33.77 -16.52 29.87
CA ASN A 51 -33.89 -15.09 30.10
C ASN A 51 -32.80 -14.32 29.35
N VAL A 52 -33.20 -13.27 28.62
CA VAL A 52 -32.28 -12.36 27.92
C VAL A 52 -32.63 -10.93 28.31
N SER A 53 -31.65 -10.13 28.68
CA SER A 53 -31.81 -8.70 28.90
C SER A 53 -30.67 -7.92 28.28
N VAL A 54 -30.92 -6.68 27.83
CA VAL A 54 -29.89 -5.77 27.33
C VAL A 54 -29.58 -4.71 28.38
N HIS A 55 -28.29 -4.45 28.60
CA HIS A 55 -27.76 -3.46 29.49
C HIS A 55 -26.80 -2.54 28.75
N GLY A 56 -26.79 -1.26 29.05
CA GLY A 56 -25.92 -0.31 28.35
C GLY A 56 -25.71 1.02 29.10
N GLU A 57 -25.05 1.94 28.42
CA GLU A 57 -24.72 3.27 28.93
C GLU A 57 -25.98 4.08 29.29
N TRP A 58 -27.11 3.86 28.62
CA TRP A 58 -28.40 4.57 28.89
C TRP A 58 -28.98 4.34 30.26
N ASP A 59 -28.65 3.26 30.93
CA ASP A 59 -29.13 2.93 32.28
C ASP A 59 -27.98 2.83 33.31
N GLY A 60 -26.76 3.16 32.91
CA GLY A 60 -25.58 3.04 33.79
C GLY A 60 -25.25 1.58 34.12
N TRP A 61 -25.60 0.62 33.26
CA TRP A 61 -25.32 -0.82 33.39
C TRP A 61 -26.05 -1.51 34.59
N VAL A 62 -27.10 -0.88 35.14
CA VAL A 62 -27.71 -1.32 36.41
C VAL A 62 -29.05 -2.02 36.23
N ALA A 63 -29.88 -1.53 35.34
CA ALA A 63 -31.29 -1.91 35.26
C ALA A 63 -31.67 -2.54 33.92
N GLY A 64 -31.04 -3.61 33.54
CA GLY A 64 -31.24 -4.21 32.20
C GLY A 64 -32.70 -4.28 31.73
N THR A 65 -32.91 -4.04 30.46
CA THR A 65 -34.23 -4.17 29.84
C THR A 65 -34.43 -5.59 29.31
N PRO A 66 -35.44 -6.33 29.76
CA PRO A 66 -35.66 -7.71 29.31
C PRO A 66 -36.12 -7.73 27.85
N LEU A 67 -35.56 -8.65 27.04
CA LEU A 67 -36.06 -9.00 25.74
C LEU A 67 -37.25 -9.95 25.85
N ILE A 68 -38.12 -9.92 24.83
CA ILE A 68 -39.27 -10.79 24.72
C ILE A 68 -38.96 -11.82 23.63
N GLU A 69 -39.25 -13.11 23.91
CA GLU A 69 -39.16 -14.14 22.87
C GLU A 69 -40.33 -13.96 21.88
N THR A 70 -40.03 -13.52 20.69
CA THR A 70 -40.97 -13.20 19.61
C THR A 70 -41.28 -14.44 18.75
N ALA A 71 -40.31 -15.35 18.64
CA ALA A 71 -40.40 -16.67 18.02
C ALA A 71 -39.42 -17.61 18.73
N PRO A 72 -39.51 -18.94 18.56
CA PRO A 72 -38.55 -19.86 19.18
C PRO A 72 -37.11 -19.46 18.92
N GLU A 73 -36.35 -19.23 20.00
CA GLU A 73 -34.94 -18.82 19.98
C GLU A 73 -34.70 -17.41 19.39
N GLN A 74 -35.75 -16.61 19.20
CA GLN A 74 -35.63 -15.22 18.73
C GLN A 74 -36.13 -14.24 19.80
N TRP A 75 -35.26 -13.39 20.26
CA TRP A 75 -35.51 -12.45 21.34
C TRP A 75 -35.35 -11.03 20.84
N SER A 76 -36.26 -10.13 21.17
CA SER A 76 -36.13 -8.72 20.81
C SER A 76 -36.74 -7.76 21.84
N VAL A 77 -36.25 -6.52 21.81
CA VAL A 77 -36.86 -5.40 22.54
C VAL A 77 -36.66 -4.12 21.77
N GLU A 78 -37.70 -3.33 21.64
CA GLU A 78 -37.69 -2.00 21.07
C GLU A 78 -37.46 -0.96 22.18
N MET A 79 -36.45 -0.09 22.01
CA MET A 79 -36.06 0.91 23.01
C MET A 79 -36.03 2.33 22.43
N PRO A 80 -36.66 3.33 23.06
CA PRO A 80 -36.66 4.73 22.62
C PRO A 80 -35.35 5.43 23.05
N LEU A 81 -34.25 5.10 22.39
CA LEU A 81 -32.95 5.77 22.60
C LEU A 81 -32.84 7.05 21.75
N ALA A 82 -32.19 8.06 22.30
CA ALA A 82 -31.83 9.25 21.54
C ALA A 82 -30.79 8.89 20.45
N PRO A 83 -30.71 9.65 19.35
CA PRO A 83 -29.63 9.47 18.37
C PRO A 83 -28.25 9.58 19.05
N GLY A 84 -27.32 8.66 18.72
CA GLY A 84 -26.00 8.61 19.28
C GLY A 84 -25.46 7.20 19.38
N MET A 85 -24.30 7.07 20.00
CA MET A 85 -23.61 5.79 20.17
C MET A 85 -23.66 5.34 21.64
N TYR A 86 -23.98 4.07 21.84
CA TYR A 86 -24.15 3.50 23.18
C TYR A 86 -23.47 2.15 23.26
N CYS A 87 -22.56 1.98 24.19
CA CYS A 87 -22.05 0.65 24.53
C CYS A 87 -23.14 -0.17 25.23
N TYR A 88 -23.20 -1.45 24.89
CA TYR A 88 -24.12 -2.39 25.50
C TYR A 88 -23.59 -3.83 25.51
N LYS A 89 -24.22 -4.66 26.31
CA LYS A 89 -24.10 -6.12 26.28
C LYS A 89 -25.45 -6.76 26.58
N PHE A 90 -25.61 -7.98 26.11
CA PHE A 90 -26.67 -8.84 26.60
C PHE A 90 -26.28 -9.52 27.91
N VAL A 91 -27.27 -9.81 28.74
CA VAL A 91 -27.14 -10.75 29.85
C VAL A 91 -28.07 -11.91 29.55
N ILE A 92 -27.48 -13.07 29.24
CA ILE A 92 -28.14 -14.28 28.82
C ILE A 92 -27.98 -15.31 29.92
N ASP A 93 -29.09 -15.71 30.59
CA ASP A 93 -29.08 -16.64 31.73
C ASP A 93 -27.98 -16.27 32.77
N ASP A 94 -27.95 -15.00 33.19
CA ASP A 94 -26.99 -14.38 34.12
C ASP A 94 -25.54 -14.25 33.61
N VAL A 95 -25.25 -14.49 32.28
CA VAL A 95 -23.90 -14.34 31.67
C VAL A 95 -23.87 -13.08 30.81
N TRP A 96 -22.89 -12.20 31.04
CA TRP A 96 -22.63 -11.02 30.20
C TRP A 96 -22.00 -11.45 28.90
N THR A 97 -22.62 -11.10 27.77
CA THR A 97 -22.23 -11.55 26.42
C THR A 97 -22.24 -10.36 25.47
N MET A 98 -21.23 -10.25 24.60
CA MET A 98 -21.24 -9.36 23.45
C MET A 98 -22.38 -9.76 22.52
N ASP A 99 -22.81 -8.85 21.68
CA ASP A 99 -23.77 -9.14 20.62
C ASP A 99 -23.01 -9.59 19.36
N ASP A 100 -22.99 -10.89 19.13
CA ASP A 100 -22.34 -11.48 17.97
C ASP A 100 -23.06 -11.10 16.64
N GLY A 101 -24.28 -10.56 16.71
CA GLY A 101 -25.02 -10.04 15.56
C GLY A 101 -24.69 -8.58 15.22
N ASN A 102 -23.90 -7.89 16.07
CA ASN A 102 -23.46 -6.54 15.86
C ASN A 102 -21.92 -6.47 15.83
N PRO A 103 -21.30 -6.38 14.65
CA PRO A 103 -19.85 -6.37 14.53
C PRO A 103 -19.20 -5.10 15.09
N TYR A 104 -19.95 -3.98 15.20
CA TYR A 104 -19.41 -2.71 15.65
C TYR A 104 -19.19 -2.72 17.17
N THR A 105 -17.93 -2.54 17.59
CA THR A 105 -17.55 -2.59 19.01
C THR A 105 -16.83 -1.31 19.46
N GLY A 106 -16.63 -1.18 20.77
CA GLY A 106 -15.89 -0.05 21.34
C GLY A 106 -15.64 -0.22 22.82
N TYR A 107 -14.70 0.55 23.33
CA TYR A 107 -14.37 0.55 24.75
C TYR A 107 -15.21 1.58 25.48
N CYS A 108 -15.94 1.12 26.51
CA CYS A 108 -16.62 1.96 27.49
C CYS A 108 -15.95 1.75 28.82
N GLY A 109 -14.96 2.56 29.12
CA GLY A 109 -13.99 2.33 30.19
C GLY A 109 -12.89 1.36 29.72
N VAL A 110 -12.63 0.30 30.50
CA VAL A 110 -11.53 -0.65 30.23
C VAL A 110 -11.99 -1.94 29.55
N THR A 111 -13.25 -2.03 29.18
CA THR A 111 -13.84 -3.26 28.65
C THR A 111 -14.46 -2.98 27.29
N GLU A 112 -14.16 -3.84 26.34
CA GLU A 112 -14.79 -3.85 25.03
C GLU A 112 -16.26 -4.29 25.13
N ASN A 113 -17.12 -3.63 24.36
CA ASN A 113 -18.55 -3.81 24.33
C ASN A 113 -19.07 -3.68 22.90
N SER A 114 -20.23 -4.28 22.61
CA SER A 114 -20.97 -3.95 21.39
C SER A 114 -21.45 -2.51 21.45
N VAL A 115 -21.49 -1.82 20.31
CA VAL A 115 -21.91 -0.41 20.23
C VAL A 115 -23.14 -0.28 19.33
N ALA A 116 -24.25 0.15 19.93
CA ALA A 116 -25.45 0.52 19.21
C ALA A 116 -25.28 1.94 18.63
N ARG A 117 -25.26 2.07 17.31
CA ARG A 117 -25.27 3.34 16.59
C ARG A 117 -26.72 3.69 16.25
N VAL A 118 -27.32 4.54 17.09
CA VAL A 118 -28.73 4.91 17.01
C VAL A 118 -28.89 6.10 16.09
N ALA A 119 -29.44 5.87 14.89
CA ALA A 119 -29.74 6.94 13.93
C ALA A 119 -30.91 7.81 14.36
N ASN A 120 -30.98 9.02 13.79
CA ASN A 120 -32.10 9.92 14.03
C ASN A 120 -33.33 9.48 13.22
N ALA A 121 -34.19 8.65 13.82
CA ALA A 121 -35.41 8.16 13.18
C ALA A 121 -36.44 9.25 12.82
N THR A 122 -36.23 10.50 13.25
CA THR A 122 -37.12 11.62 12.88
C THR A 122 -36.82 12.18 11.50
N LEU A 123 -35.62 11.94 10.96
CA LEU A 123 -35.22 12.41 9.63
C LEU A 123 -35.79 11.49 8.53
N PRO A 124 -36.15 12.04 7.38
CA PRO A 124 -36.36 11.24 6.17
C PRO A 124 -35.05 10.63 5.70
N MET A 125 -35.11 9.59 4.87
CA MET A 125 -33.94 8.98 4.24
C MET A 125 -34.28 8.44 2.85
N PHE A 126 -33.26 8.02 2.13
CA PHE A 126 -33.39 7.33 0.84
C PHE A 126 -32.95 5.87 0.96
N SER A 127 -33.50 5.03 0.05
CA SER A 127 -32.90 3.75 -0.33
C SER A 127 -32.92 3.62 -1.84
N ALA A 128 -32.04 2.78 -2.41
CA ALA A 128 -31.93 2.66 -3.85
C ALA A 128 -31.69 1.21 -4.28
N THR A 129 -32.06 0.92 -5.55
CA THR A 129 -31.74 -0.32 -6.24
C THR A 129 -31.39 -0.01 -7.69
N ILE A 130 -30.44 -0.76 -8.25
CA ILE A 130 -30.16 -0.78 -9.69
C ILE A 130 -30.62 -2.14 -10.24
N ALA A 131 -31.42 -2.10 -11.29
CA ALA A 131 -31.82 -3.31 -12.02
C ALA A 131 -31.88 -2.97 -13.52
N ASP A 132 -31.29 -3.81 -14.33
CA ASP A 132 -31.07 -3.53 -15.74
C ASP A 132 -30.39 -2.15 -15.91
N ASP A 133 -30.89 -1.29 -16.75
CA ASP A 133 -30.38 0.10 -16.91
C ASP A 133 -31.21 1.14 -16.12
N ALA A 134 -31.84 0.76 -15.01
CA ALA A 134 -32.67 1.66 -14.21
C ALA A 134 -32.20 1.75 -12.75
N LEU A 135 -31.96 2.97 -12.30
CA LEU A 135 -31.76 3.30 -10.88
C LEU A 135 -33.13 3.70 -10.31
N THR A 136 -33.59 3.00 -9.29
CA THR A 136 -34.82 3.32 -8.55
C THR A 136 -34.43 3.82 -7.16
N VAL A 137 -34.83 5.04 -6.81
CA VAL A 137 -34.60 5.64 -5.49
C VAL A 137 -35.94 5.84 -4.79
N LEU A 138 -36.09 5.31 -3.59
CA LEU A 138 -37.26 5.38 -2.75
C LEU A 138 -37.06 6.40 -1.61
N TRP A 139 -38.06 7.27 -1.41
CA TRP A 139 -38.12 8.18 -0.26
C TRP A 139 -38.80 7.50 0.93
N HIS A 140 -38.15 7.51 2.08
CA HIS A 140 -38.71 7.11 3.35
C HIS A 140 -38.99 8.35 4.21
N ALA A 141 -40.24 8.59 4.56
CA ALA A 141 -40.59 9.72 5.41
C ALA A 141 -40.00 9.54 6.83
N GLY A 142 -39.56 10.66 7.42
CA GLY A 142 -39.25 10.72 8.84
C GLY A 142 -40.51 10.67 9.72
N ALA A 143 -40.38 11.04 11.00
CA ALA A 143 -41.47 11.00 11.98
C ALA A 143 -42.69 11.91 11.60
N SER A 144 -42.47 12.93 10.79
CA SER A 144 -43.54 13.78 10.30
C SER A 144 -44.46 13.14 9.26
N GLY A 145 -44.00 12.07 8.60
CA GLY A 145 -44.68 11.44 7.48
C GLY A 145 -44.73 12.29 6.22
N ALA A 146 -43.89 13.34 6.13
CA ALA A 146 -43.89 14.27 5.00
C ALA A 146 -43.19 13.64 3.77
N GLY A 147 -43.80 13.79 2.58
CA GLY A 147 -43.17 13.43 1.31
C GLY A 147 -42.06 14.40 0.91
N PRO A 148 -41.29 14.10 -0.15
CA PRO A 148 -40.20 14.96 -0.60
C PRO A 148 -40.70 16.28 -1.14
N SER A 149 -39.95 17.37 -0.99
CA SER A 149 -40.26 18.71 -1.47
C SER A 149 -40.03 18.87 -2.98
N GLY A 150 -39.25 17.95 -3.59
CA GLY A 150 -38.94 17.99 -5.02
C GLY A 150 -38.00 16.81 -5.39
N THR A 151 -37.58 16.78 -6.65
CA THR A 151 -36.59 15.78 -7.13
C THR A 151 -35.19 16.20 -6.70
N PRO A 152 -34.41 15.30 -6.07
CA PRO A 152 -32.98 15.52 -5.81
C PRO A 152 -32.21 15.94 -7.06
N VAL A 153 -31.20 16.83 -6.90
CA VAL A 153 -30.41 17.35 -8.03
C VAL A 153 -29.72 16.23 -8.78
N ALA A 154 -29.15 15.23 -8.06
CA ALA A 154 -28.50 14.07 -8.63
C ALA A 154 -29.46 13.21 -9.50
N LEU A 155 -30.77 13.28 -9.25
CA LEU A 155 -31.79 12.55 -9.98
C LEU A 155 -32.51 13.42 -11.01
N ASN A 156 -31.90 14.52 -11.46
CA ASN A 156 -32.53 15.42 -12.43
C ASN A 156 -32.79 14.67 -13.76
N GLY A 157 -34.05 14.65 -14.17
CA GLY A 157 -34.49 13.87 -15.32
C GLY A 157 -35.16 12.53 -14.97
N ALA A 158 -35.14 12.10 -13.73
CA ALA A 158 -35.83 10.91 -13.29
C ALA A 158 -37.35 11.05 -13.38
N THR A 159 -38.03 9.93 -13.57
CA THR A 159 -39.50 9.88 -13.52
C THR A 159 -39.94 9.68 -12.08
N TRP A 160 -40.80 10.57 -11.58
CA TRP A 160 -41.37 10.49 -10.24
C TRP A 160 -42.71 9.75 -10.23
N ASP A 161 -42.89 8.80 -9.30
CA ASP A 161 -44.16 8.18 -8.96
C ASP A 161 -44.63 8.60 -7.56
N ASP A 162 -45.72 9.37 -7.50
CA ASP A 162 -46.29 9.90 -6.26
C ASP A 162 -46.96 8.83 -5.40
N ALA A 163 -47.34 7.68 -5.98
CA ALA A 163 -48.00 6.61 -5.26
C ALA A 163 -47.03 5.76 -4.44
N SER A 164 -45.84 5.50 -4.99
CA SER A 164 -44.78 4.72 -4.34
C SER A 164 -43.68 5.57 -3.71
N TRP A 165 -43.67 6.89 -3.98
CA TRP A 165 -42.62 7.82 -3.58
C TRP A 165 -41.25 7.42 -4.12
N THR A 166 -41.20 7.05 -5.40
CA THR A 166 -40.00 6.62 -6.07
C THR A 166 -39.60 7.51 -7.22
N TRP A 167 -38.31 7.72 -7.43
CA TRP A 167 -37.71 8.22 -8.66
C TRP A 167 -37.10 7.08 -9.45
N THR A 168 -37.35 6.99 -10.74
CA THR A 168 -36.70 6.05 -11.65
C THR A 168 -35.88 6.85 -12.66
N TYR A 169 -34.56 6.63 -12.64
CA TYR A 169 -33.59 7.26 -13.53
C TYR A 169 -33.09 6.24 -14.55
N ASP A 170 -33.06 6.62 -15.83
CA ASP A 170 -32.57 5.78 -16.92
C ASP A 170 -31.05 5.94 -17.05
N LEU A 171 -30.30 4.89 -16.77
CA LEU A 171 -28.87 4.84 -16.78
C LEU A 171 -28.29 4.58 -18.19
N SER A 172 -29.12 4.19 -19.18
CA SER A 172 -28.66 3.77 -20.52
C SER A 172 -27.93 4.86 -21.31
N GLY A 173 -28.12 6.13 -20.90
CA GLY A 173 -27.47 7.30 -21.51
C GLY A 173 -26.16 7.73 -20.87
N LEU A 174 -25.73 7.08 -19.79
CA LEU A 174 -24.45 7.39 -19.14
C LEU A 174 -23.30 6.72 -19.88
N PRO A 175 -22.10 7.34 -19.94
CA PRO A 175 -20.91 6.71 -20.50
C PRO A 175 -20.47 5.47 -19.71
N ASP A 176 -19.54 4.71 -20.24
CA ASP A 176 -18.85 3.64 -19.50
C ASP A 176 -17.95 4.26 -18.44
N GLY A 177 -17.67 3.53 -17.36
CA GLY A 177 -16.88 3.95 -16.21
C GLY A 177 -17.68 3.99 -14.91
N LYS A 178 -17.07 4.55 -13.86
CA LYS A 178 -17.71 4.75 -12.54
C LYS A 178 -18.62 5.99 -12.53
N HIS A 179 -19.71 5.89 -11.80
CA HIS A 179 -20.65 6.98 -11.52
C HIS A 179 -21.03 6.95 -10.06
N THR A 180 -20.97 8.08 -9.40
CA THR A 180 -21.40 8.22 -8.00
C THR A 180 -22.48 9.28 -7.89
N PHE A 181 -23.71 8.88 -7.54
CA PHE A 181 -24.83 9.80 -7.33
C PHE A 181 -24.94 10.13 -5.85
N HIS A 182 -24.72 11.39 -5.48
CA HIS A 182 -24.95 11.88 -4.14
C HIS A 182 -26.39 12.41 -4.03
N VAL A 183 -27.29 11.57 -3.49
CA VAL A 183 -28.72 11.88 -3.40
C VAL A 183 -29.00 12.63 -2.11
N GLN A 184 -29.34 13.89 -2.23
CA GLN A 184 -29.71 14.80 -1.14
C GLN A 184 -31.12 15.32 -1.34
N GLY A 185 -31.87 15.54 -0.27
CA GLY A 185 -33.26 16.03 -0.38
C GLY A 185 -33.81 16.60 0.90
N GLU A 186 -34.99 17.21 0.76
CA GLU A 186 -35.71 17.85 1.86
C GLU A 186 -37.18 17.45 1.79
N ALA A 187 -37.82 17.24 2.92
CA ALA A 187 -39.23 16.98 3.03
C ALA A 187 -40.05 18.28 2.79
N THR A 188 -41.34 18.14 2.49
CA THR A 188 -42.25 19.29 2.29
C THR A 188 -42.42 20.15 3.54
N ASP A 189 -42.06 19.70 4.72
CA ASP A 189 -42.06 20.45 5.97
C ASP A 189 -40.72 21.13 6.30
N GLY A 190 -39.73 21.04 5.41
CA GLY A 190 -38.39 21.62 5.55
C GLY A 190 -37.39 20.77 6.30
N THR A 191 -37.72 19.53 6.61
CA THR A 191 -36.77 18.59 7.25
C THR A 191 -35.82 18.04 6.19
N VAL A 192 -34.49 18.19 6.40
CA VAL A 192 -33.45 17.63 5.52
C VAL A 192 -33.36 16.14 5.76
N ALA A 193 -33.30 15.36 4.68
CA ALA A 193 -33.12 13.91 4.74
C ALA A 193 -31.67 13.52 5.03
N ASP A 194 -31.46 12.35 5.63
CA ASP A 194 -30.16 11.68 5.54
C ASP A 194 -29.86 11.45 4.07
N ASP A 195 -28.66 11.80 3.65
CA ASP A 195 -28.21 11.64 2.27
C ASP A 195 -27.86 10.17 1.94
N LEU A 196 -27.68 9.89 0.65
CA LEU A 196 -27.34 8.55 0.17
C LEU A 196 -26.33 8.67 -0.96
N LEU A 197 -25.20 7.97 -0.85
CA LEU A 197 -24.23 7.80 -1.92
C LEU A 197 -24.54 6.52 -2.69
N LEU A 198 -24.43 6.59 -4.02
CA LEU A 198 -24.75 5.51 -4.94
C LEU A 198 -23.61 5.35 -5.95
N PRO A 199 -22.49 4.76 -5.58
CA PRO A 199 -21.42 4.42 -6.52
C PRO A 199 -21.79 3.17 -7.31
N PHE A 200 -21.59 3.20 -8.63
CA PHE A 200 -21.79 2.03 -9.50
C PHE A 200 -20.95 2.15 -10.77
N TRP A 201 -20.67 1.02 -11.40
CA TRP A 201 -19.92 0.94 -12.65
C TRP A 201 -20.86 0.63 -13.83
N ARG A 202 -20.51 1.15 -15.00
CA ARG A 202 -21.18 0.87 -16.27
C ARG A 202 -20.20 0.36 -17.31
N GLY A 203 -20.74 -0.35 -18.33
CA GLY A 203 -19.96 -0.88 -19.42
C GLY A 203 -19.09 -2.10 -19.04
N PRO A 204 -17.95 -2.32 -19.66
CA PRO A 204 -17.13 -3.51 -19.45
C PRO A 204 -16.66 -3.71 -18.00
N GLY A 205 -16.61 -2.67 -17.21
CA GLY A 205 -16.22 -2.71 -15.80
C GLY A 205 -17.34 -3.08 -14.83
N ALA A 206 -18.60 -3.23 -15.29
CA ALA A 206 -19.75 -3.47 -14.41
C ALA A 206 -19.78 -4.88 -13.77
N ASP A 207 -19.21 -5.88 -14.46
CA ASP A 207 -19.14 -7.27 -13.99
C ASP A 207 -17.81 -7.59 -13.26
N PHE A 208 -17.00 -6.59 -12.97
CA PHE A 208 -15.75 -6.75 -12.27
C PHE A 208 -15.97 -7.24 -10.84
N VAL A 209 -15.13 -8.17 -10.41
CA VAL A 209 -14.92 -8.55 -9.01
C VAL A 209 -13.45 -8.44 -8.68
N TRP A 210 -13.09 -8.31 -7.41
CA TRP A 210 -11.69 -8.06 -7.05
C TRP A 210 -10.71 -9.19 -7.38
N ASP A 211 -11.19 -10.42 -7.62
CA ASP A 211 -10.38 -11.49 -8.24
C ASP A 211 -9.87 -11.14 -9.65
N ASP A 212 -10.56 -10.24 -10.36
CA ASP A 212 -10.14 -9.77 -11.68
C ASP A 212 -8.99 -8.76 -11.62
N ALA A 213 -8.71 -8.21 -10.45
CA ALA A 213 -7.73 -7.15 -10.31
C ALA A 213 -6.31 -7.61 -10.69
N LEU A 214 -5.63 -6.75 -11.42
CA LEU A 214 -4.18 -6.65 -11.50
C LEU A 214 -3.82 -5.29 -10.91
N ILE A 215 -3.26 -5.31 -9.71
CA ILE A 215 -2.94 -4.09 -8.96
C ILE A 215 -1.55 -3.61 -9.37
N TYR A 216 -1.43 -2.33 -9.67
CA TYR A 216 -0.15 -1.66 -9.85
C TYR A 216 0.08 -0.72 -8.66
N MET A 217 1.06 -1.04 -7.83
CA MET A 217 1.46 -0.22 -6.69
C MET A 217 2.46 0.81 -7.14
N LEU A 218 2.13 2.09 -6.91
CA LEU A 218 2.99 3.19 -7.30
C LEU A 218 3.18 4.18 -6.14
N MET A 219 4.44 4.63 -5.97
CA MET A 219 4.79 5.76 -5.12
C MET A 219 4.71 7.03 -5.96
N THR A 220 3.78 7.93 -5.63
CA THR A 220 3.50 9.11 -6.44
C THR A 220 4.75 9.98 -6.63
N ASP A 221 5.48 10.29 -5.56
CA ASP A 221 6.74 11.07 -5.64
C ASP A 221 7.84 10.42 -6.49
N ARG A 222 7.77 9.08 -6.69
CA ARG A 222 8.78 8.30 -7.43
C ARG A 222 8.34 7.88 -8.82
N PHE A 223 7.15 8.30 -9.26
CA PHE A 223 6.65 7.91 -10.57
C PHE A 223 7.13 8.87 -11.66
N VAL A 224 6.40 9.88 -12.00
CA VAL A 224 6.75 10.85 -13.05
C VAL A 224 6.43 12.27 -12.58
N ASN A 225 7.36 13.18 -12.79
CA ASN A 225 7.16 14.61 -12.53
C ASN A 225 6.45 15.25 -13.73
N GLY A 226 5.16 15.48 -13.60
CA GLY A 226 4.31 16.11 -14.62
C GLY A 226 4.20 17.64 -14.45
N ASN A 227 4.47 18.15 -13.23
CA ASN A 227 4.34 19.56 -12.88
C ASN A 227 5.48 20.03 -11.98
N THR A 228 6.56 20.52 -12.59
CA THR A 228 7.74 20.99 -11.84
C THR A 228 7.51 22.21 -10.94
N SER A 229 6.31 22.80 -10.96
CA SER A 229 6.01 23.99 -10.14
C SER A 229 5.64 23.65 -8.68
N ASN A 230 5.33 22.39 -8.38
CA ASN A 230 5.05 21.89 -7.04
C ASN A 230 6.25 21.19 -6.38
N ASP A 231 7.37 21.05 -7.10
CA ASP A 231 8.59 20.44 -6.56
C ASP A 231 9.05 21.18 -5.30
N PRO A 232 9.29 20.47 -4.20
CA PRO A 232 9.85 21.08 -3.00
C PRO A 232 11.34 21.41 -3.20
N ALA A 233 11.81 22.41 -2.46
CA ALA A 233 13.25 22.64 -2.41
C ALA A 233 13.94 21.44 -1.73
N PRO A 234 15.09 20.98 -2.25
CA PRO A 234 15.84 19.88 -1.63
C PRO A 234 16.17 20.13 -0.15
N LEU A 235 16.08 19.11 0.67
CA LEU A 235 16.43 19.15 2.08
C LEU A 235 17.93 18.77 2.25
N PRO A 236 18.80 19.69 2.67
CA PRO A 236 20.24 19.44 2.75
C PRO A 236 20.63 18.33 3.75
N GLU A 237 19.76 18.06 4.72
CA GLU A 237 19.94 17.04 5.76
C GLU A 237 19.57 15.64 5.26
N ALA A 238 18.70 15.53 4.24
CA ALA A 238 18.26 14.25 3.73
C ALA A 238 19.39 13.47 3.07
N ALA A 239 19.49 12.18 3.35
CA ALA A 239 20.44 11.30 2.71
C ALA A 239 20.16 11.18 1.20
N GLN A 240 21.19 10.85 0.44
CA GLN A 240 21.06 10.68 -1.01
C GLN A 240 20.02 9.60 -1.34
N GLY A 241 19.06 9.93 -2.18
CA GLY A 241 17.96 9.03 -2.56
C GLY A 241 16.76 9.04 -1.61
N ALA A 242 16.90 9.67 -0.45
CA ALA A 242 15.88 9.69 0.61
C ALA A 242 15.16 11.05 0.74
N ASP A 243 15.18 11.87 -0.31
CA ASP A 243 14.46 13.13 -0.39
C ASP A 243 13.39 13.06 -1.48
N TRP A 244 12.51 14.06 -1.52
CA TRP A 244 11.51 14.24 -2.57
C TRP A 244 12.16 14.27 -3.96
N MET A 245 11.53 13.61 -4.94
CA MET A 245 12.01 13.56 -6.32
C MET A 245 11.04 14.18 -7.33
N GLY A 246 9.87 14.65 -6.86
CA GLY A 246 8.95 15.48 -7.61
C GLY A 246 7.96 14.74 -8.51
N GLY A 247 7.80 13.41 -8.35
CA GLY A 247 6.67 12.71 -8.97
C GLY A 247 5.34 13.23 -8.42
N ASP A 248 4.31 13.33 -9.26
CA ASP A 248 3.06 14.03 -8.92
C ASP A 248 1.83 13.42 -9.60
N PHE A 249 0.63 13.93 -9.23
CA PHE A 249 -0.64 13.47 -9.81
C PHE A 249 -0.73 13.76 -11.30
N ALA A 250 -0.18 14.87 -11.77
CA ALA A 250 -0.21 15.22 -13.19
C ALA A 250 0.59 14.21 -14.04
N GLY A 251 1.74 13.75 -13.52
CA GLY A 251 2.54 12.70 -14.14
C GLY A 251 1.80 11.36 -14.21
N VAL A 252 1.13 10.98 -13.12
CA VAL A 252 0.32 9.74 -13.09
C VAL A 252 -0.85 9.83 -14.07
N THR A 253 -1.59 10.94 -14.06
CA THR A 253 -2.73 11.20 -14.95
C THR A 253 -2.33 11.08 -16.43
N ALA A 254 -1.20 11.69 -16.82
CA ALA A 254 -0.70 11.62 -18.19
C ALA A 254 -0.42 10.18 -18.62
N HIS A 255 0.05 9.31 -17.73
CA HIS A 255 0.31 7.90 -18.01
C HIS A 255 -0.96 7.03 -18.02
N ILE A 256 -1.97 7.38 -17.23
CA ILE A 256 -3.32 6.78 -17.33
C ILE A 256 -3.89 7.08 -18.72
N GLU A 257 -3.92 8.35 -19.12
CA GLU A 257 -4.44 8.80 -20.41
C GLU A 257 -3.67 8.23 -21.60
N ALA A 258 -2.35 7.98 -21.45
CA ALA A 258 -1.51 7.36 -22.46
C ALA A 258 -1.72 5.84 -22.60
N GLY A 259 -2.51 5.21 -21.73
CA GLY A 259 -2.75 3.77 -21.75
C GLY A 259 -1.64 2.92 -21.11
N THR A 260 -0.65 3.53 -20.46
CA THR A 260 0.51 2.82 -19.88
C THR A 260 0.10 1.63 -19.01
N PHE A 261 -0.94 1.80 -18.19
CA PHE A 261 -1.43 0.78 -17.27
C PHE A 261 -2.33 -0.25 -17.98
N THR A 262 -3.27 0.22 -18.79
CA THR A 262 -4.21 -0.67 -19.49
C THR A 262 -3.52 -1.56 -20.52
N ASP A 263 -2.44 -1.10 -21.15
CA ASP A 263 -1.62 -1.92 -22.07
C ASP A 263 -0.93 -3.09 -21.36
N MET A 264 -0.71 -2.98 -20.05
CA MET A 264 -0.22 -4.08 -19.19
C MET A 264 -1.35 -4.94 -18.61
N GLY A 265 -2.62 -4.64 -18.89
CA GLY A 265 -3.77 -5.31 -18.31
C GLY A 265 -4.05 -4.88 -16.86
N VAL A 266 -3.41 -3.81 -16.37
CA VAL A 266 -3.67 -3.22 -15.05
C VAL A 266 -5.05 -2.58 -15.03
N ASN A 267 -5.84 -2.89 -14.00
CA ASN A 267 -7.18 -2.38 -13.80
C ASN A 267 -7.44 -1.92 -12.36
N ALA A 268 -6.39 -1.87 -11.54
CA ALA A 268 -6.41 -1.23 -10.22
C ALA A 268 -5.06 -0.55 -9.94
N LEU A 269 -5.09 0.68 -9.42
CA LEU A 269 -3.92 1.41 -8.93
C LEU A 269 -3.97 1.47 -7.41
N TRP A 270 -2.85 1.21 -6.76
CA TRP A 270 -2.64 1.54 -5.36
C TRP A 270 -1.63 2.68 -5.28
N LEU A 271 -2.09 3.84 -4.82
CA LEU A 271 -1.28 5.03 -4.60
C LEU A 271 -0.79 5.06 -3.14
N THR A 272 0.51 5.31 -2.91
CA THR A 272 1.02 5.59 -1.55
C THR A 272 0.30 6.78 -0.93
N PRO A 273 0.35 6.95 0.42
CA PRO A 273 -0.43 8.01 1.08
C PRO A 273 -0.19 9.38 0.44
N PHE A 274 -1.27 10.07 0.18
CA PHE A 274 -1.29 11.37 -0.51
C PHE A 274 -1.80 12.51 0.37
N ASN A 275 -2.09 12.24 1.64
CA ASN A 275 -2.35 13.30 2.62
C ASN A 275 -1.05 14.04 2.96
N THR A 276 -1.19 15.32 3.34
CA THR A 276 -0.08 16.20 3.68
C THR A 276 0.85 15.51 4.68
N ALA A 277 2.08 15.28 4.26
CA ALA A 277 3.10 14.65 5.06
C ALA A 277 4.03 15.68 5.73
N ALA A 278 4.78 15.25 6.73
CA ALA A 278 5.64 16.11 7.53
C ALA A 278 6.62 16.93 6.69
N ASN A 279 6.95 18.11 7.16
CA ASN A 279 8.02 18.95 6.60
C ASN A 279 9.35 18.64 7.31
N GLY A 280 10.45 18.67 6.55
CA GLY A 280 11.76 18.36 7.10
C GLY A 280 12.11 16.89 7.02
N THR A 281 13.06 16.47 7.88
CA THR A 281 13.58 15.11 7.90
C THR A 281 13.35 14.44 9.25
N GLY A 282 13.34 13.11 9.26
CA GLY A 282 13.35 12.26 10.44
C GLY A 282 14.45 11.20 10.34
N LEU A 283 14.87 10.64 11.47
CA LEU A 283 15.86 9.57 11.49
C LEU A 283 15.31 8.28 10.89
N ALA A 284 16.04 7.73 9.93
CA ALA A 284 15.79 6.40 9.38
C ALA A 284 15.89 5.29 10.44
N ALA A 285 15.57 4.05 10.05
CA ALA A 285 15.60 2.89 10.95
C ALA A 285 16.97 2.63 11.57
N ASP A 286 18.06 2.99 10.90
CA ASP A 286 19.43 2.84 11.38
C ASP A 286 19.83 3.88 12.46
N GLY A 287 19.00 4.91 12.70
CA GLY A 287 19.24 5.97 13.68
C GLY A 287 20.42 6.90 13.32
N VAL A 288 20.86 6.90 12.06
CA VAL A 288 22.02 7.67 11.57
C VAL A 288 21.63 8.57 10.42
N HIS A 289 20.92 8.04 9.43
CA HIS A 289 20.57 8.78 8.24
C HIS A 289 19.25 9.53 8.40
N GLU A 290 19.16 10.68 7.77
CA GLU A 290 17.95 11.49 7.74
C GLU A 290 17.19 11.22 6.43
N VAL A 291 15.88 11.06 6.52
CA VAL A 291 14.98 10.84 5.39
C VAL A 291 13.85 11.87 5.41
N SER A 292 13.35 12.29 4.26
CA SER A 292 12.17 13.15 4.18
C SER A 292 10.89 12.31 4.15
N ALA A 293 9.74 12.95 4.30
CA ALA A 293 8.43 12.29 4.30
C ALA A 293 7.89 11.97 2.89
N PHE A 294 8.75 11.86 1.86
CA PHE A 294 8.37 11.62 0.45
C PHE A 294 7.47 10.39 0.25
N HIS A 295 7.55 9.44 1.17
CA HIS A 295 6.79 8.20 1.13
C HIS A 295 5.33 8.35 1.60
N GLY A 296 4.96 9.47 2.23
CA GLY A 296 3.60 9.78 2.69
C GLY A 296 3.20 9.18 4.04
N TYR A 297 4.00 8.28 4.64
CA TYR A 297 3.64 7.58 5.89
C TYR A 297 3.83 8.39 7.17
N TRP A 298 4.05 9.71 7.07
CA TRP A 298 4.12 10.65 8.20
C TRP A 298 3.06 11.74 8.07
N PRO A 299 1.76 11.40 8.18
CA PRO A 299 0.68 12.36 7.98
C PRO A 299 0.67 13.44 9.06
N VAL A 300 0.53 14.71 8.63
CA VAL A 300 0.38 15.87 9.52
C VAL A 300 -0.99 16.57 9.37
N GLU A 301 -1.81 16.15 8.41
CA GLU A 301 -3.15 16.69 8.20
C GLU A 301 -4.15 15.55 7.98
N PRO A 302 -5.30 15.54 8.67
CA PRO A 302 -6.26 14.44 8.53
C PRO A 302 -6.93 14.41 7.15
N ARG A 303 -7.15 15.58 6.52
CA ARG A 303 -7.94 15.74 5.28
C ARG A 303 -7.31 16.73 4.29
N GLY A 304 -6.01 16.87 4.31
CA GLY A 304 -5.27 17.75 3.41
C GLY A 304 -4.48 16.95 2.37
N VAL A 305 -4.66 17.28 1.08
CA VAL A 305 -3.82 16.73 0.00
C VAL A 305 -2.43 17.35 0.08
N ASP A 306 -1.38 16.55 -0.09
CA ASP A 306 0.00 17.04 -0.05
C ASP A 306 0.28 17.95 -1.26
N PRO A 307 0.58 19.25 -1.05
CA PRO A 307 0.80 20.17 -2.16
C PRO A 307 2.04 19.85 -3.00
N ARG A 308 2.95 18.98 -2.51
CA ARG A 308 4.13 18.51 -3.26
C ARG A 308 3.76 17.43 -4.27
N LEU A 309 2.64 16.74 -4.08
CA LEU A 309 2.09 15.75 -5.02
C LEU A 309 1.05 16.37 -5.97
N GLY A 310 0.50 17.54 -5.62
CA GLY A 310 -0.50 18.25 -6.43
C GLY A 310 -1.60 18.90 -5.62
N THR A 311 -2.62 19.37 -6.32
CA THR A 311 -3.83 19.95 -5.71
C THR A 311 -4.94 18.90 -5.52
N PRO A 312 -5.97 19.18 -4.69
CA PRO A 312 -7.14 18.32 -4.62
C PRO A 312 -7.80 18.10 -5.99
N GLU A 313 -7.87 19.11 -6.83
CA GLU A 313 -8.45 19.04 -8.17
C GLU A 313 -7.60 18.16 -9.12
N GLU A 314 -6.27 18.12 -8.95
CA GLU A 314 -5.38 17.23 -9.71
C GLU A 314 -5.54 15.77 -9.25
N LEU A 315 -5.76 15.52 -7.97
CA LEU A 315 -6.09 14.18 -7.47
C LEU A 315 -7.47 13.71 -7.97
N GLU A 316 -8.50 14.59 -7.93
CA GLU A 316 -9.82 14.31 -8.51
C GLU A 316 -9.70 13.97 -10.00
N ALA A 317 -8.95 14.76 -10.77
CA ALA A 317 -8.72 14.50 -12.19
C ALA A 317 -7.99 13.18 -12.48
N LEU A 318 -7.06 12.77 -11.60
CA LEU A 318 -6.38 11.47 -11.69
C LEU A 318 -7.40 10.32 -11.53
N VAL A 319 -8.25 10.40 -10.50
CA VAL A 319 -9.26 9.38 -10.24
C VAL A 319 -10.29 9.31 -11.36
N ASP A 320 -10.76 10.46 -11.86
CA ASP A 320 -11.67 10.54 -13.00
C ASP A 320 -11.07 9.90 -14.26
N ALA A 321 -9.79 10.19 -14.55
CA ALA A 321 -9.08 9.58 -15.68
C ALA A 321 -8.94 8.06 -15.52
N ALA A 322 -8.65 7.58 -14.31
CA ALA A 322 -8.57 6.15 -14.01
C ALA A 322 -9.93 5.47 -14.23
N HIS A 323 -11.01 6.03 -13.71
CA HIS A 323 -12.37 5.52 -13.87
C HIS A 323 -12.81 5.49 -15.34
N ALA A 324 -12.49 6.54 -16.11
CA ALA A 324 -12.74 6.57 -17.55
C ALA A 324 -11.97 5.51 -18.32
N ALA A 325 -10.78 5.13 -17.83
CA ALA A 325 -9.97 4.03 -18.38
C ALA A 325 -10.38 2.63 -17.85
N GLY A 326 -11.38 2.54 -16.97
CA GLY A 326 -11.81 1.28 -16.35
C GLY A 326 -10.90 0.80 -15.21
N ILE A 327 -10.08 1.68 -14.67
CA ILE A 327 -9.13 1.41 -13.59
C ILE A 327 -9.73 1.87 -12.25
N ARG A 328 -9.66 1.00 -11.22
CA ARG A 328 -10.02 1.32 -9.83
C ARG A 328 -8.84 1.98 -9.13
N VAL A 329 -9.13 2.83 -8.13
CA VAL A 329 -8.10 3.54 -7.36
C VAL A 329 -8.25 3.22 -5.88
N LEU A 330 -7.18 2.67 -5.30
CA LEU A 330 -7.05 2.38 -3.87
C LEU A 330 -6.16 3.44 -3.22
N GLY A 331 -6.70 4.13 -2.21
CA GLY A 331 -5.91 4.99 -1.33
C GLY A 331 -5.12 4.18 -0.30
N ASP A 332 -3.99 4.69 0.13
CA ASP A 332 -3.22 4.11 1.23
C ASP A 332 -3.48 4.88 2.52
N PHE A 333 -4.06 4.24 3.52
CA PHE A 333 -4.51 4.88 4.75
C PHE A 333 -3.64 4.49 5.94
N VAL A 334 -2.93 5.47 6.49
CA VAL A 334 -2.12 5.33 7.70
C VAL A 334 -3.03 5.53 8.90
N VAL A 335 -3.47 4.44 9.52
CA VAL A 335 -4.41 4.47 10.66
C VAL A 335 -3.77 4.07 11.98
N ASN A 336 -2.55 3.52 11.94
CA ASN A 336 -1.83 3.10 13.13
C ASN A 336 -1.26 4.29 13.92
N HIS A 337 -0.77 5.32 13.24
CA HIS A 337 -0.05 6.44 13.83
C HIS A 337 -0.24 7.73 13.03
N VAL A 338 0.21 8.81 13.61
CA VAL A 338 0.34 10.12 12.96
C VAL A 338 1.76 10.66 13.17
N HIS A 339 2.13 11.75 12.54
CA HIS A 339 3.36 12.48 12.89
C HIS A 339 3.13 13.34 14.13
N GLU A 340 4.19 13.66 14.90
CA GLU A 340 4.10 14.50 16.11
C GLU A 340 3.54 15.91 15.85
N ASP A 341 3.65 16.43 14.63
CA ASP A 341 3.10 17.74 14.23
C ASP A 341 1.61 17.65 13.82
N HIS A 342 0.97 16.50 13.92
CA HIS A 342 -0.44 16.33 13.56
C HIS A 342 -1.35 17.03 14.58
N PRO A 343 -2.38 17.79 14.15
CA PRO A 343 -3.26 18.55 15.06
C PRO A 343 -3.97 17.67 16.12
N TYR A 344 -4.26 16.40 15.79
CA TYR A 344 -4.84 15.50 16.79
C TYR A 344 -3.89 15.20 17.95
N HIS A 345 -2.58 15.14 17.70
CA HIS A 345 -1.60 14.93 18.76
C HIS A 345 -1.48 16.16 19.68
N ASP A 346 -1.53 17.37 19.10
CA ASP A 346 -1.51 18.61 19.86
C ASP A 346 -2.79 18.86 20.67
N ASP A 347 -3.96 18.64 20.03
CA ASP A 347 -5.26 18.96 20.61
C ASP A 347 -5.79 17.86 21.54
N HIS A 348 -5.41 16.60 21.30
CA HIS A 348 -5.92 15.40 21.96
C HIS A 348 -4.80 14.39 22.30
N PRO A 349 -3.79 14.77 23.10
CA PRO A 349 -2.69 13.87 23.43
C PRO A 349 -3.17 12.58 24.15
N GLU A 350 -4.37 12.59 24.75
CA GLU A 350 -5.00 11.40 25.34
C GLU A 350 -5.49 10.38 24.32
N TRP A 351 -5.48 10.69 23.03
CA TRP A 351 -5.83 9.76 21.94
C TRP A 351 -4.67 8.85 21.54
N PHE A 352 -3.50 9.06 22.10
CA PHE A 352 -2.29 8.37 21.69
C PHE A 352 -1.67 7.56 22.81
N ASN A 353 -1.11 6.41 22.46
CA ASN A 353 -0.35 5.57 23.34
C ASN A 353 0.99 6.25 23.70
N SER A 354 1.43 6.05 24.91
CA SER A 354 2.74 6.51 25.40
C SER A 354 3.65 5.33 25.69
N GLY A 355 3.71 4.41 24.74
CA GLY A 355 4.45 3.16 24.83
C GLY A 355 5.96 3.33 24.64
N CYS A 356 6.64 2.20 24.55
CA CYS A 356 8.05 2.11 24.18
C CYS A 356 8.21 2.14 22.66
N ILE A 357 9.42 2.34 22.16
CA ILE A 357 9.71 2.22 20.72
C ILE A 357 9.79 0.73 20.35
N CYS A 358 9.03 0.33 19.33
CA CYS A 358 8.98 -1.04 18.86
C CYS A 358 10.37 -1.55 18.48
N GLY A 359 10.73 -2.76 18.93
CA GLY A 359 12.02 -3.39 18.66
C GLY A 359 13.16 -2.95 19.58
N GLU A 360 12.99 -1.91 20.42
CA GLU A 360 13.98 -1.57 21.42
C GLU A 360 13.99 -2.54 22.61
N ALA A 361 15.02 -2.43 23.48
CA ALA A 361 15.16 -3.30 24.63
C ALA A 361 13.90 -3.26 25.52
N ASN A 362 13.27 -4.40 25.72
CA ASN A 362 12.03 -4.63 26.46
C ASN A 362 10.75 -4.10 25.76
N CYS A 363 10.79 -3.95 24.45
CA CYS A 363 9.65 -3.57 23.63
C CYS A 363 9.53 -4.49 22.41
N ASP A 364 9.13 -5.73 22.62
CA ASP A 364 8.96 -6.71 21.57
C ASP A 364 7.79 -6.34 20.64
N TRP A 365 8.03 -6.42 19.33
CA TRP A 365 7.06 -6.11 18.26
C TRP A 365 5.75 -6.89 18.34
N THR A 366 5.74 -8.06 18.97
CA THR A 366 4.57 -8.92 19.07
C THR A 366 3.87 -8.71 20.40
N GLU A 367 4.63 -8.59 21.50
CA GLU A 367 4.09 -8.41 22.84
C GLU A 367 3.43 -7.04 23.02
N HIS A 368 4.04 -5.99 22.45
CA HIS A 368 3.61 -4.60 22.54
C HIS A 368 2.96 -4.05 21.26
N ARG A 369 2.55 -4.91 20.32
CA ARG A 369 2.13 -4.54 18.97
C ARG A 369 1.04 -3.46 18.88
N LEU A 370 0.19 -3.30 19.91
CA LEU A 370 -0.95 -2.36 19.95
C LEU A 370 -0.65 -1.06 20.71
N GLU A 371 0.57 -0.85 21.15
CA GLU A 371 0.89 0.28 22.05
C GLU A 371 2.32 0.80 21.85
N CYS A 372 3.17 0.11 21.09
CA CYS A 372 4.53 0.58 20.84
C CYS A 372 4.57 1.57 19.66
N LEU A 373 5.39 2.59 19.77
CA LEU A 373 5.60 3.59 18.74
C LEU A 373 6.64 3.11 17.73
N PHE A 374 6.45 3.32 16.44
CA PHE A 374 7.46 2.99 15.43
C PHE A 374 8.69 3.91 15.56
N ARG A 375 8.45 5.19 15.91
CA ARG A 375 9.47 6.19 16.26
C ARG A 375 8.88 7.13 17.31
N ASP A 376 9.75 7.86 18.01
CA ASP A 376 9.35 8.85 19.00
C ASP A 376 8.53 10.02 18.41
N TYR A 377 8.75 10.34 17.12
CA TYR A 377 7.99 11.35 16.37
C TYR A 377 6.74 10.77 15.65
N MET A 378 6.40 9.50 15.89
CA MET A 378 5.23 8.83 15.31
C MET A 378 4.30 8.34 16.43
N PRO A 379 3.50 9.23 17.04
CA PRO A 379 2.51 8.87 18.06
C PRO A 379 1.54 7.80 17.55
N ASP A 380 1.44 6.71 18.30
CA ASP A 380 0.58 5.55 18.02
C ASP A 380 -0.85 5.79 18.53
N VAL A 381 -1.87 5.54 17.70
CA VAL A 381 -3.28 5.83 18.02
C VAL A 381 -3.84 4.81 19.01
N ASP A 382 -4.33 5.28 20.17
CA ASP A 382 -5.09 4.43 21.11
C ASP A 382 -6.54 4.24 20.63
N TRP A 383 -6.78 3.25 19.83
CA TRP A 383 -8.10 2.90 19.26
C TRP A 383 -9.14 2.56 20.32
N LYS A 384 -8.75 2.36 21.59
CA LYS A 384 -9.66 2.19 22.71
C LYS A 384 -10.30 3.51 23.14
N GLN A 385 -9.77 4.64 22.70
CA GLN A 385 -10.39 5.96 22.85
C GLN A 385 -11.47 6.15 21.79
N ARG A 386 -12.75 6.09 22.18
CA ARG A 386 -13.88 6.19 21.24
C ARG A 386 -13.77 7.38 20.29
N ASN A 387 -13.40 8.56 20.81
CA ASN A 387 -13.31 9.75 19.98
C ASN A 387 -12.17 9.68 18.95
N ALA A 388 -11.05 9.05 19.30
CA ALA A 388 -9.94 8.81 18.36
C ALA A 388 -10.40 7.84 17.26
N SER A 389 -10.99 6.70 17.66
CA SER A 389 -11.52 5.69 16.72
C SER A 389 -12.49 6.30 15.72
N GLU A 390 -13.50 7.07 16.19
CA GLU A 390 -14.46 7.71 15.29
C GLU A 390 -13.83 8.76 14.40
N ALA A 391 -12.88 9.57 14.89
CA ALA A 391 -12.21 10.57 14.08
C ALA A 391 -11.39 9.95 12.95
N MET A 392 -10.62 8.91 13.25
CA MET A 392 -9.81 8.21 12.24
C MET A 392 -10.69 7.52 11.17
N ILE A 393 -11.80 6.91 11.60
CA ILE A 393 -12.77 6.31 10.67
C ILE A 393 -13.40 7.38 9.77
N GLU A 394 -13.86 8.50 10.34
CA GLU A 394 -14.47 9.59 9.58
C GLU A 394 -13.48 10.23 8.58
N ASP A 395 -12.19 10.24 8.89
CA ASP A 395 -11.17 10.73 7.96
C ASP A 395 -11.00 9.80 6.76
N VAL A 396 -10.96 8.48 6.96
CA VAL A 396 -10.91 7.51 5.85
C VAL A 396 -12.17 7.60 4.99
N LEU A 397 -13.35 7.67 5.61
CA LEU A 397 -14.61 7.86 4.87
C LEU A 397 -14.60 9.15 4.03
N TRP A 398 -14.09 10.25 4.61
CA TRP A 398 -13.97 11.52 3.91
C TRP A 398 -13.07 11.41 2.67
N TRP A 399 -11.93 10.72 2.76
CA TRP A 399 -11.03 10.50 1.62
C TRP A 399 -11.71 9.71 0.51
N ILE A 400 -12.37 8.60 0.85
CA ILE A 400 -13.09 7.77 -0.13
C ILE A 400 -14.22 8.57 -0.79
N GLU A 401 -15.02 9.30 -0.01
CA GLU A 401 -16.15 10.07 -0.52
C GLU A 401 -15.72 11.27 -1.37
N THR A 402 -14.70 12.02 -0.93
CA THR A 402 -14.26 13.25 -1.59
C THR A 402 -13.63 12.99 -2.95
N PHE A 403 -12.85 11.92 -3.06
CA PHE A 403 -12.11 11.60 -4.28
C PHE A 403 -12.68 10.38 -5.02
N ASP A 404 -13.86 9.90 -4.62
CA ASP A 404 -14.55 8.76 -5.25
C ASP A 404 -13.68 7.49 -5.39
N LEU A 405 -12.87 7.18 -4.38
CA LEU A 405 -11.98 6.02 -4.38
C LEU A 405 -12.78 4.69 -4.38
N ASP A 406 -12.14 3.60 -4.81
CA ASP A 406 -12.76 2.27 -4.91
C ASP A 406 -12.40 1.36 -3.73
N GLY A 407 -11.73 1.89 -2.73
CA GLY A 407 -11.30 1.18 -1.54
C GLY A 407 -9.99 1.71 -1.00
N GLY A 408 -9.29 0.87 -0.24
CA GLY A 408 -8.03 1.27 0.37
C GLY A 408 -7.12 0.13 0.79
N ARG A 409 -5.85 0.45 0.88
CA ARG A 409 -4.87 -0.33 1.62
C ARG A 409 -4.74 0.26 3.03
N ILE A 410 -4.93 -0.57 4.02
CA ILE A 410 -4.74 -0.17 5.42
C ILE A 410 -3.32 -0.52 5.84
N ASP A 411 -2.57 0.52 6.21
CA ASP A 411 -1.19 0.42 6.65
C ASP A 411 -1.06 -0.28 8.00
N ALA A 412 0.00 -1.05 8.18
CA ALA A 412 0.44 -1.62 9.46
C ALA A 412 -0.66 -2.32 10.27
N VAL A 413 -1.59 -3.03 9.64
CA VAL A 413 -2.77 -3.68 10.27
C VAL A 413 -2.39 -4.56 11.46
N LYS A 414 -1.23 -5.21 11.43
CA LYS A 414 -0.71 -6.02 12.53
C LYS A 414 -0.62 -5.23 13.85
N HIS A 415 -0.42 -3.93 13.78
CA HIS A 415 -0.21 -3.02 14.91
C HIS A 415 -1.49 -2.28 15.34
N VAL A 416 -2.57 -2.42 14.57
CA VAL A 416 -3.86 -1.79 14.83
C VAL A 416 -4.76 -2.73 15.66
N ASP A 417 -5.58 -2.18 16.54
CA ASP A 417 -6.57 -2.96 17.34
C ASP A 417 -7.61 -3.58 16.38
N ASP A 418 -8.03 -4.81 16.67
CA ASP A 418 -8.98 -5.55 15.84
C ASP A 418 -10.28 -4.79 15.60
N LEU A 419 -10.76 -4.07 16.64
CA LEU A 419 -11.99 -3.27 16.54
C LEU A 419 -11.88 -2.15 15.48
N ALA A 420 -10.69 -1.59 15.29
CA ALA A 420 -10.46 -0.55 14.31
C ALA A 420 -10.77 -1.04 12.90
N ILE A 421 -10.25 -2.23 12.56
CA ILE A 421 -10.44 -2.85 11.25
C ILE A 421 -11.91 -3.20 11.03
N THR A 422 -12.53 -3.83 12.02
CA THR A 422 -13.96 -4.19 11.94
C THR A 422 -14.85 -2.96 11.82
N ASN A 423 -14.66 -1.95 12.67
CA ASN A 423 -15.48 -0.75 12.64
C ASN A 423 -15.29 0.06 11.35
N LEU A 424 -14.06 0.14 10.86
CA LEU A 424 -13.76 0.82 9.59
C LEU A 424 -14.47 0.13 8.42
N ALA A 425 -14.33 -1.19 8.30
CA ALA A 425 -14.97 -1.96 7.24
C ALA A 425 -16.50 -1.84 7.28
N VAL A 426 -17.12 -1.98 8.47
CA VAL A 426 -18.56 -1.79 8.64
C VAL A 426 -19.01 -0.41 8.16
N ARG A 427 -18.27 0.65 8.50
CA ARG A 427 -18.63 2.01 8.11
C ARG A 427 -18.46 2.28 6.62
N ILE A 428 -17.43 1.71 6.00
CA ILE A 428 -17.20 1.79 4.55
C ILE A 428 -18.30 1.07 3.80
N ASN A 429 -18.61 -0.18 4.16
CA ASN A 429 -19.66 -0.96 3.51
C ASN A 429 -21.03 -0.28 3.62
N GLU A 430 -21.39 0.24 4.79
CA GLU A 430 -22.65 0.98 4.98
C GLU A 430 -22.75 2.26 4.15
N ARG A 431 -21.63 2.97 3.95
CA ARG A 431 -21.63 4.26 3.25
C ARG A 431 -21.57 4.11 1.74
N PHE A 432 -20.77 3.13 1.22
CA PHE A 432 -20.41 3.06 -0.19
C PHE A 432 -20.96 1.82 -0.91
N GLU A 433 -21.28 0.72 -0.23
CA GLU A 433 -21.81 -0.49 -0.86
C GLU A 433 -23.34 -0.51 -0.90
N THR A 434 -23.92 0.56 -1.38
CA THR A 434 -25.37 0.80 -1.33
C THR A 434 -26.16 0.23 -2.50
N VAL A 435 -25.52 0.01 -3.67
CA VAL A 435 -26.17 -0.44 -4.91
C VAL A 435 -25.41 -1.57 -5.64
N GLY A 436 -24.62 -2.35 -4.90
CA GLY A 436 -23.92 -3.52 -5.44
C GLY A 436 -22.54 -3.23 -6.03
N THR A 437 -21.91 -2.12 -5.64
CA THR A 437 -20.49 -1.89 -5.83
C THR A 437 -19.76 -2.38 -4.59
N ASP A 438 -18.78 -3.26 -4.76
CA ASP A 438 -17.96 -3.76 -3.68
C ASP A 438 -16.69 -2.89 -3.57
N MET A 439 -16.50 -2.27 -2.42
CA MET A 439 -15.25 -1.60 -2.05
C MET A 439 -14.20 -2.66 -1.73
N TYR A 440 -12.93 -2.36 -1.90
CA TYR A 440 -11.88 -3.31 -1.57
C TYR A 440 -10.97 -2.77 -0.48
N LEU A 441 -10.97 -3.45 0.64
CA LEU A 441 -10.10 -3.15 1.77
C LEU A 441 -9.02 -4.22 1.87
N LYS A 442 -7.80 -3.86 1.51
CA LYS A 442 -6.65 -4.74 1.69
C LYS A 442 -5.80 -4.27 2.87
N GLY A 443 -5.29 -5.21 3.63
CA GLY A 443 -4.40 -4.91 4.77
C GLY A 443 -2.95 -5.24 4.51
N GLU A 444 -2.11 -4.71 5.40
CA GLU A 444 -0.73 -5.15 5.55
C GLU A 444 -0.53 -5.78 6.92
N THR A 445 -0.37 -7.10 6.94
CA THR A 445 0.06 -7.87 8.10
C THR A 445 1.35 -8.59 7.75
N ALA A 446 2.48 -7.90 7.93
CA ALA A 446 3.79 -8.46 7.61
C ALA A 446 4.09 -9.69 8.50
N MET A 447 4.12 -10.85 7.88
CA MET A 447 4.42 -12.15 8.48
C MET A 447 5.45 -12.88 7.64
N GLY A 448 6.19 -13.78 8.24
CA GLY A 448 7.21 -14.56 7.54
C GLY A 448 6.72 -15.91 7.06
N TRP A 449 7.69 -16.76 6.75
CA TRP A 449 7.52 -18.17 6.42
C TRP A 449 8.32 -19.02 7.40
N ALA A 450 7.62 -19.87 8.18
CA ALA A 450 8.20 -20.63 9.29
C ALA A 450 8.80 -21.98 8.85
N GLY A 451 8.93 -22.25 7.55
CA GLY A 451 9.57 -23.46 7.00
C GLY A 451 8.62 -24.36 6.21
N HIS A 452 9.16 -25.50 5.74
CA HIS A 452 8.53 -26.38 4.74
C HIS A 452 7.26 -27.12 5.20
N ASP A 453 7.05 -27.25 6.51
CA ASP A 453 5.84 -27.87 7.02
C ASP A 453 4.70 -26.82 7.06
N LEU A 454 3.62 -27.05 6.30
CA LEU A 454 2.47 -26.17 6.30
C LEU A 454 1.92 -25.90 7.71
N ALA A 455 1.91 -26.92 8.57
CA ALA A 455 1.46 -26.78 9.96
C ALA A 455 2.36 -25.87 10.81
N ALA A 456 3.63 -25.72 10.46
CA ALA A 456 4.54 -24.79 11.13
C ALA A 456 4.17 -23.32 10.87
N ASN A 457 3.48 -23.03 9.74
CA ASN A 457 3.06 -21.70 9.34
C ASN A 457 1.64 -21.32 9.84
N ALA A 458 1.06 -22.12 10.73
CA ALA A 458 -0.30 -21.87 11.23
C ALA A 458 -0.45 -20.56 12.01
N ASN A 459 0.62 -20.08 12.67
CA ASN A 459 0.61 -18.80 13.36
C ASN A 459 0.65 -17.63 12.37
N GLU A 460 1.42 -17.75 11.31
CA GLU A 460 1.56 -16.75 10.25
C GLU A 460 0.22 -16.55 9.54
N TYR A 461 -0.36 -17.62 9.04
CA TYR A 461 -1.70 -17.59 8.44
C TYR A 461 -2.78 -17.14 9.43
N GLY A 462 -2.74 -17.62 10.67
CA GLY A 462 -3.70 -17.24 11.71
C GLY A 462 -3.65 -15.74 12.06
N THR A 463 -2.48 -15.13 12.02
CA THR A 463 -2.32 -13.69 12.25
C THR A 463 -2.87 -12.87 11.09
N ILE A 464 -2.63 -13.29 9.84
CA ILE A 464 -3.20 -12.63 8.66
C ILE A 464 -4.72 -12.79 8.66
N ASN A 465 -5.24 -14.00 8.86
CA ASN A 465 -6.67 -14.31 8.86
C ASN A 465 -7.47 -13.56 9.94
N ARG A 466 -6.80 -13.12 11.02
CA ARG A 466 -7.45 -12.39 12.11
C ARG A 466 -8.22 -11.16 11.65
N TYR A 467 -7.77 -10.56 10.55
CA TYR A 467 -8.31 -9.30 10.05
C TYR A 467 -9.12 -9.46 8.75
N ILE A 468 -9.41 -10.69 8.32
CA ILE A 468 -10.19 -10.97 7.10
C ILE A 468 -11.53 -11.57 7.48
N GLY A 469 -12.63 -11.06 6.90
CA GLY A 469 -13.97 -11.58 7.16
C GLY A 469 -15.09 -10.70 6.66
N GLU A 470 -16.32 -11.14 6.83
CA GLU A 470 -17.55 -10.47 6.35
C GLU A 470 -17.66 -8.99 6.76
N HIS A 471 -17.09 -8.62 7.91
CA HIS A 471 -17.09 -7.26 8.46
C HIS A 471 -15.67 -6.76 8.74
N GLN A 472 -14.70 -7.22 7.99
CA GLN A 472 -13.30 -6.89 8.12
C GLN A 472 -12.71 -6.62 6.73
N LEU A 473 -11.41 -6.83 6.57
CA LEU A 473 -10.77 -6.68 5.27
C LEU A 473 -11.19 -7.79 4.29
N ASP A 474 -11.21 -7.50 3.01
CA ASP A 474 -11.48 -8.44 1.93
C ASP A 474 -10.29 -9.34 1.62
N GLY A 475 -9.08 -8.84 1.89
CA GLY A 475 -7.84 -9.56 1.67
C GLY A 475 -6.63 -8.86 2.27
N GLN A 476 -5.48 -9.47 2.09
CA GLN A 476 -4.21 -8.93 2.56
C GLN A 476 -3.06 -9.29 1.62
N ALA A 477 -1.92 -8.63 1.78
CA ALA A 477 -0.68 -9.02 1.13
C ALA A 477 -0.28 -10.44 1.56
N ASP A 478 -0.02 -11.35 0.60
CA ASP A 478 0.32 -12.75 0.88
C ASP A 478 1.82 -12.89 1.20
N PHE A 479 2.21 -12.44 2.39
CA PHE A 479 3.59 -12.51 2.86
C PHE A 479 4.12 -13.94 3.01
N VAL A 480 3.27 -14.90 3.40
CA VAL A 480 3.70 -16.29 3.55
C VAL A 480 4.09 -16.87 2.20
N LEU A 481 3.28 -16.64 1.17
CA LEU A 481 3.59 -17.08 -0.19
C LEU A 481 4.80 -16.34 -0.76
N TYR A 482 4.91 -15.03 -0.52
CA TYR A 482 6.06 -14.22 -0.93
C TYR A 482 7.37 -14.82 -0.42
N HIS A 483 7.51 -15.05 0.89
CA HIS A 483 8.73 -15.61 1.49
C HIS A 483 8.97 -17.06 1.09
N ALA A 484 7.91 -17.86 0.90
CA ALA A 484 8.05 -19.23 0.44
C ALA A 484 8.52 -19.33 -1.01
N THR A 485 8.18 -18.37 -1.87
CA THR A 485 8.36 -18.48 -3.33
C THR A 485 9.34 -17.45 -3.90
N SER A 486 9.12 -16.16 -3.71
CA SER A 486 9.99 -15.11 -4.26
C SER A 486 11.42 -15.27 -3.75
N ASP A 487 11.59 -15.34 -2.43
CA ASP A 487 12.90 -15.43 -1.82
C ASP A 487 13.58 -16.78 -2.04
N ARG A 488 12.81 -17.88 -1.99
CA ARG A 488 13.38 -19.22 -1.97
C ARG A 488 13.57 -19.84 -3.34
N VAL A 489 12.65 -19.55 -4.27
CA VAL A 489 12.67 -20.19 -5.60
C VAL A 489 13.30 -19.30 -6.66
N PHE A 490 12.87 -18.04 -6.73
CA PHE A 490 13.22 -17.17 -7.85
C PHE A 490 14.51 -16.38 -7.63
N THR A 491 14.73 -15.83 -6.44
CA THR A 491 15.92 -15.02 -6.14
C THR A 491 17.00 -15.78 -5.38
N GLY A 492 16.64 -16.54 -4.34
CA GLY A 492 17.59 -17.35 -3.55
C GLY A 492 18.03 -18.63 -4.24
N GLY A 493 17.19 -19.25 -5.07
CA GLY A 493 17.46 -20.50 -5.76
C GLY A 493 17.70 -21.69 -4.81
N GLU A 494 17.30 -21.58 -3.55
CA GLU A 494 17.42 -22.64 -2.54
C GLU A 494 16.42 -23.77 -2.76
N GLU A 495 15.28 -23.44 -3.39
CA GLU A 495 14.16 -24.34 -3.65
C GLU A 495 13.87 -24.45 -5.15
N ASP A 496 13.07 -25.43 -5.49
CA ASP A 496 12.75 -25.77 -6.87
C ASP A 496 11.27 -25.53 -7.24
N TYR A 497 10.90 -25.84 -8.47
CA TYR A 497 9.52 -25.66 -8.93
C TYR A 497 8.53 -26.68 -8.32
N MET A 498 8.99 -27.76 -7.70
CA MET A 498 8.12 -28.62 -6.91
C MET A 498 7.72 -27.93 -5.59
N HIS A 499 8.63 -27.14 -5.01
CA HIS A 499 8.33 -26.27 -3.87
C HIS A 499 7.39 -25.12 -4.25
N LEU A 500 7.63 -24.47 -5.41
CA LEU A 500 6.73 -23.45 -5.96
C LEU A 500 5.30 -23.97 -6.10
N ASP A 501 5.15 -25.13 -6.77
CA ASP A 501 3.87 -25.82 -6.95
C ASP A 501 3.18 -26.15 -5.60
N TYR A 502 3.96 -26.66 -4.64
CA TYR A 502 3.44 -27.01 -3.32
C TYR A 502 2.82 -25.83 -2.61
N TRP A 503 3.51 -24.66 -2.56
CA TRP A 503 3.03 -23.49 -1.85
C TRP A 503 1.92 -22.79 -2.62
N THR A 504 2.02 -22.63 -3.94
CA THR A 504 0.96 -22.06 -4.78
C THR A 504 -0.36 -22.82 -4.62
N ALA A 505 -0.29 -24.15 -4.63
CA ALA A 505 -1.50 -25.00 -4.52
C ALA A 505 -2.17 -24.97 -3.14
N ARG A 506 -1.48 -24.50 -2.09
CA ARG A 506 -1.93 -24.65 -0.70
C ARG A 506 -2.12 -23.36 0.06
N SER A 507 -1.44 -22.27 -0.35
CA SER A 507 -1.52 -21.01 0.38
C SER A 507 -2.95 -20.48 0.43
N GLN A 508 -3.65 -20.53 -0.68
CA GLN A 508 -5.05 -20.07 -0.77
C GLN A 508 -5.99 -20.81 0.19
N ASP A 509 -5.80 -22.11 0.37
CA ASP A 509 -6.63 -22.94 1.26
C ASP A 509 -6.41 -22.61 2.76
N GLN A 510 -5.42 -21.79 3.11
CA GLN A 510 -5.12 -21.41 4.49
C GLN A 510 -5.83 -20.10 4.89
N TYR A 511 -6.36 -19.36 3.94
CA TYR A 511 -7.08 -18.11 4.20
C TYR A 511 -8.58 -18.35 4.41
N VAL A 512 -9.25 -17.33 4.92
CA VAL A 512 -10.72 -17.35 5.10
C VAL A 512 -11.40 -17.54 3.74
N ASP A 513 -12.46 -18.33 3.71
CA ASP A 513 -13.24 -18.55 2.49
C ASP A 513 -13.73 -17.20 1.92
N GLY A 514 -13.46 -16.94 0.66
CA GLY A 514 -13.82 -15.69 -0.02
C GLY A 514 -12.77 -14.57 0.08
N ALA A 515 -11.66 -14.79 0.79
CA ALA A 515 -10.57 -13.82 0.83
C ALA A 515 -9.93 -13.61 -0.55
N VAL A 516 -9.80 -12.36 -0.98
CA VAL A 516 -9.08 -11.98 -2.20
C VAL A 516 -7.67 -11.53 -1.81
N MET A 517 -6.75 -12.48 -1.77
CA MET A 517 -5.37 -12.21 -1.37
C MET A 517 -4.59 -11.50 -2.46
N VAL A 518 -3.57 -10.71 -2.05
CA VAL A 518 -2.68 -9.97 -2.94
C VAL A 518 -1.30 -10.62 -2.96
N PRO A 519 -1.05 -11.60 -3.86
CA PRO A 519 0.30 -12.12 -4.07
C PRO A 519 1.19 -11.08 -4.74
N PHE A 520 2.49 -11.11 -4.41
CA PHE A 520 3.48 -10.18 -4.94
C PHE A 520 4.88 -10.82 -4.97
N VAL A 521 5.81 -10.23 -5.73
CA VAL A 521 7.23 -10.62 -5.78
C VAL A 521 8.17 -9.48 -5.41
N GLY A 522 7.67 -8.27 -5.34
CA GLY A 522 8.36 -7.06 -4.91
C GLY A 522 7.38 -6.04 -4.33
N SER A 523 7.87 -5.14 -3.48
CA SER A 523 7.15 -4.01 -2.91
C SER A 523 8.10 -2.87 -2.56
N HIS A 524 7.56 -1.75 -2.10
CA HIS A 524 8.34 -0.61 -1.65
C HIS A 524 9.12 -0.86 -0.33
N ASP A 525 8.85 -1.99 0.37
CA ASP A 525 9.47 -2.33 1.66
C ASP A 525 10.53 -3.42 1.54
N VAL A 526 10.77 -3.94 0.34
CA VAL A 526 11.79 -4.97 0.10
C VAL A 526 12.72 -4.53 -1.02
N SER A 527 13.96 -5.04 -1.00
CA SER A 527 14.92 -4.79 -2.07
C SER A 527 14.40 -5.28 -3.43
N ARG A 528 14.80 -4.61 -4.50
CA ARG A 528 14.32 -4.88 -5.84
C ARG A 528 14.57 -6.31 -6.27
N PHE A 529 13.56 -6.91 -6.91
CA PHE A 529 13.62 -8.29 -7.40
C PHE A 529 14.85 -8.54 -8.30
N ALA A 530 15.11 -7.64 -9.25
CA ALA A 530 16.23 -7.78 -10.17
C ALA A 530 17.58 -7.78 -9.47
N SER A 531 17.76 -6.98 -8.41
CA SER A 531 18.98 -6.96 -7.59
C SER A 531 19.15 -8.25 -6.78
N ARG A 532 18.07 -8.78 -6.19
CA ARG A 532 18.09 -10.04 -5.45
C ARG A 532 18.37 -11.25 -6.35
N ALA A 533 17.93 -11.19 -7.60
CA ALA A 533 18.16 -12.24 -8.59
C ALA A 533 19.53 -12.15 -9.28
N ASP A 534 20.30 -11.07 -9.09
CA ASP A 534 21.61 -10.88 -9.72
C ASP A 534 22.74 -11.50 -8.87
N PRO A 535 23.36 -12.59 -9.31
CA PRO A 535 24.48 -13.21 -8.58
C PRO A 535 25.74 -12.30 -8.53
N GLY A 536 25.77 -11.24 -9.30
CA GLY A 536 26.87 -10.25 -9.35
C GLY A 536 26.62 -9.03 -8.49
N THR A 537 25.43 -8.94 -7.84
CA THR A 537 25.07 -7.77 -7.05
C THR A 537 25.97 -7.63 -5.80
N ALA A 538 26.14 -6.41 -5.34
CA ALA A 538 26.58 -6.12 -3.96
C ALA A 538 25.54 -6.69 -2.99
N ASP A 539 25.70 -6.47 -1.70
CA ASP A 539 24.65 -6.87 -0.74
C ASP A 539 23.32 -6.19 -1.14
N GLU A 540 22.31 -6.98 -1.50
CA GLU A 540 20.99 -6.49 -1.94
C GLU A 540 20.23 -5.76 -0.84
N TRP A 541 20.70 -5.84 0.40
CA TRP A 541 20.13 -5.16 1.57
C TRP A 541 20.80 -3.82 1.88
N ASN A 542 21.80 -3.40 1.10
CA ASN A 542 22.41 -2.09 1.25
C ASN A 542 21.36 -0.99 0.96
N GLN A 543 21.35 0.01 1.82
CA GLN A 543 20.40 1.13 1.81
C GLN A 543 21.04 2.45 1.40
N TRP A 544 22.35 2.61 1.67
CA TRP A 544 23.05 3.88 1.62
C TRP A 544 24.27 3.85 0.69
N ALA A 545 24.56 4.98 0.06
CA ALA A 545 25.62 5.10 -0.95
C ALA A 545 26.99 4.61 -0.47
N GLU A 546 27.36 4.84 0.80
CA GLU A 546 28.64 4.40 1.37
C GLU A 546 28.71 2.88 1.59
N GLN A 547 27.61 2.17 1.63
CA GLN A 547 27.57 0.72 1.73
C GLN A 547 27.85 0.04 0.37
N GLY A 548 27.74 0.79 -0.74
CA GLY A 548 27.89 0.25 -2.08
C GLY A 548 26.59 -0.36 -2.58
N LEU A 549 25.72 0.49 -3.13
CA LEU A 549 24.37 0.14 -3.59
C LEU A 549 24.39 -0.83 -4.77
N PRO A 550 23.38 -1.70 -4.91
CA PRO A 550 23.17 -2.51 -6.10
C PRO A 550 23.09 -1.64 -7.36
N GLY A 551 23.71 -2.10 -8.42
CA GLY A 551 23.62 -1.47 -9.74
C GLY A 551 22.74 -2.25 -10.70
N GLN A 552 22.51 -1.67 -11.88
CA GLN A 552 21.75 -2.33 -12.92
C GLN A 552 22.38 -3.67 -13.33
N PRO A 553 21.61 -4.79 -13.34
CA PRO A 553 22.12 -6.09 -13.70
C PRO A 553 22.72 -6.10 -15.11
N GLY A 554 23.94 -6.65 -15.22
CA GLY A 554 24.71 -6.70 -16.46
C GLY A 554 24.48 -7.94 -17.34
N THR A 555 23.74 -8.93 -16.86
CA THR A 555 23.49 -10.22 -17.50
C THR A 555 22.00 -10.41 -17.80
N ASP A 556 21.66 -11.46 -18.57
CA ASP A 556 20.26 -11.78 -18.90
C ASP A 556 19.57 -12.56 -17.75
N GLU A 557 20.33 -13.08 -16.81
CA GLU A 557 19.88 -14.01 -15.78
C GLU A 557 18.84 -13.41 -14.83
N PRO A 558 19.03 -12.20 -14.26
CA PRO A 558 18.02 -11.56 -13.40
C PRO A 558 16.70 -11.24 -14.14
N TYR A 559 16.79 -10.83 -15.40
CA TYR A 559 15.61 -10.53 -16.23
C TYR A 559 14.84 -11.80 -16.60
N ALA A 560 15.54 -12.92 -16.84
CA ALA A 560 14.91 -14.22 -17.06
C ALA A 560 14.22 -14.74 -15.79
N ALA A 561 14.83 -14.57 -14.62
CA ALA A 561 14.22 -14.89 -13.34
C ALA A 561 12.98 -14.01 -13.09
N SER A 562 13.05 -12.71 -13.38
CA SER A 562 11.93 -11.79 -13.26
C SER A 562 10.77 -12.17 -14.18
N LEU A 563 11.04 -12.54 -15.42
CA LEU A 563 10.00 -13.03 -16.34
C LEU A 563 9.31 -14.30 -15.81
N GLN A 564 10.05 -15.24 -15.26
CA GLN A 564 9.51 -16.47 -14.65
C GLN A 564 8.62 -16.15 -13.43
N ALA A 565 9.11 -15.27 -12.55
CA ALA A 565 8.40 -14.87 -11.35
C ALA A 565 7.10 -14.10 -11.67
N HIS A 566 7.17 -13.11 -12.55
CA HIS A 566 5.97 -12.35 -12.97
C HIS A 566 5.03 -13.20 -13.83
N GLY A 567 5.55 -14.11 -14.66
CA GLY A 567 4.74 -15.05 -15.41
C GLY A 567 3.94 -16.00 -14.49
N TRP A 568 4.54 -16.42 -13.39
CA TRP A 568 3.85 -17.14 -12.33
C TRP A 568 2.87 -16.22 -11.59
N LEU A 569 3.32 -15.07 -11.08
CA LEU A 569 2.52 -14.10 -10.32
C LEU A 569 1.21 -13.71 -11.03
N LEU A 570 1.30 -13.34 -12.30
CA LEU A 570 0.15 -12.86 -13.09
C LEU A 570 -0.82 -13.96 -13.48
N THR A 571 -0.51 -15.22 -13.18
CA THR A 571 -1.33 -16.38 -13.59
C THR A 571 -1.81 -17.23 -12.44
N ILE A 572 -1.44 -16.92 -11.18
CA ILE A 572 -1.97 -17.59 -9.97
C ILE A 572 -3.27 -16.95 -9.47
N PRO A 573 -4.01 -17.60 -8.54
CA PRO A 573 -5.21 -17.01 -7.91
C PRO A 573 -4.92 -15.75 -7.09
N GLY A 574 -5.96 -14.92 -6.90
CA GLY A 574 -5.93 -13.68 -6.15
C GLY A 574 -5.78 -12.44 -7.03
N ALA A 575 -5.63 -11.27 -6.42
CA ALA A 575 -5.40 -9.98 -7.04
C ALA A 575 -3.87 -9.68 -7.06
N PRO A 576 -3.09 -10.14 -8.04
CA PRO A 576 -1.64 -9.97 -8.04
C PRO A 576 -1.25 -8.50 -8.10
N MET A 577 -0.11 -8.17 -7.47
CA MET A 577 0.41 -6.82 -7.43
C MET A 577 1.77 -6.73 -8.10
N ILE A 578 1.93 -5.74 -8.97
CA ILE A 578 3.22 -5.31 -9.53
C ILE A 578 3.65 -4.04 -8.79
N TYR A 579 4.86 -4.02 -8.25
CA TYR A 579 5.47 -2.79 -7.75
C TYR A 579 6.09 -2.03 -8.93
N MET A 580 5.84 -0.71 -9.01
CA MET A 580 6.33 0.15 -10.10
C MET A 580 7.81 -0.08 -10.39
N GLY A 581 8.14 -0.33 -11.63
CA GLY A 581 9.50 -0.62 -12.10
C GLY A 581 9.87 -2.10 -12.16
N ASP A 582 9.21 -2.98 -11.40
CA ASP A 582 9.49 -4.43 -11.47
C ASP A 582 9.11 -5.01 -12.84
N GLU A 583 8.16 -4.38 -13.55
CA GLU A 583 7.74 -4.77 -14.90
C GLU A 583 8.83 -4.63 -15.95
N TYR A 584 9.88 -3.87 -15.70
CA TYR A 584 11.06 -3.81 -16.55
C TYR A 584 12.35 -4.21 -15.83
N GLY A 585 12.27 -4.66 -14.58
CA GLY A 585 13.42 -5.11 -13.81
C GLY A 585 14.25 -3.97 -13.25
N GLU A 586 13.59 -2.96 -12.64
CA GLU A 586 14.28 -1.91 -11.87
C GLU A 586 15.14 -2.54 -10.78
N TYR A 587 16.29 -1.94 -10.53
CA TYR A 587 17.26 -2.38 -9.54
C TYR A 587 17.25 -1.46 -8.31
N GLY A 588 17.88 -1.90 -7.24
CA GLY A 588 18.02 -1.15 -5.99
C GLY A 588 18.13 -2.07 -4.79
N GLY A 589 18.73 -1.58 -3.73
CA GLY A 589 18.87 -2.27 -2.45
C GLY A 589 17.60 -2.16 -1.60
N ALA A 590 17.73 -2.15 -0.28
CA ALA A 590 16.60 -1.92 0.60
C ALA A 590 16.23 -0.42 0.66
N ASP A 591 15.07 -0.10 1.26
CA ASP A 591 14.60 1.27 1.46
C ASP A 591 15.70 2.21 2.02
N PRO A 592 16.00 3.36 1.38
CA PRO A 592 15.28 4.02 0.28
C PRO A 592 15.79 3.70 -1.15
N ASP A 593 16.82 2.88 -1.31
CA ASP A 593 17.43 2.61 -2.62
C ASP A 593 16.53 1.78 -3.56
N ASN A 594 15.54 1.07 -3.04
CA ASN A 594 14.51 0.40 -3.86
C ASN A 594 13.45 1.34 -4.44
N ARG A 595 13.52 2.67 -4.19
CA ARG A 595 12.52 3.68 -4.50
C ARG A 595 13.03 4.70 -5.50
N HIS A 596 13.65 4.21 -6.61
CA HIS A 596 14.08 5.05 -7.71
C HIS A 596 12.90 5.64 -8.48
N MET A 597 13.15 6.74 -9.21
CA MET A 597 12.20 7.28 -10.18
C MET A 597 11.89 6.24 -11.25
N TRP A 598 10.61 6.11 -11.58
CA TRP A 598 10.17 5.27 -12.69
C TRP A 598 10.76 5.76 -14.02
N ARG A 599 11.17 4.83 -14.88
CA ARG A 599 11.83 5.11 -16.15
C ARG A 599 10.94 4.78 -17.33
N ASN A 600 10.81 5.72 -18.26
CA ASN A 600 10.06 5.52 -19.49
C ASN A 600 10.84 4.62 -20.49
N ALA A 601 10.18 4.20 -21.59
CA ALA A 601 10.76 3.28 -22.58
C ALA A 601 12.07 3.77 -23.21
N THR A 602 12.31 5.09 -23.29
CA THR A 602 13.54 5.65 -23.87
C THR A 602 14.72 5.62 -22.90
N GLU A 603 14.49 5.37 -21.63
CA GLU A 603 15.51 5.31 -20.58
C GLU A 603 15.87 3.87 -20.20
N ARG A 604 15.13 2.90 -20.76
CA ARG A 604 15.34 1.47 -20.53
C ARG A 604 16.33 0.90 -21.57
N ASN A 605 17.13 -0.07 -21.14
CA ASN A 605 17.95 -0.84 -22.07
C ASN A 605 17.15 -1.95 -22.76
N ASP A 606 17.76 -2.63 -23.75
CA ASP A 606 17.09 -3.68 -24.54
C ASP A 606 16.53 -4.83 -23.67
N ARG A 607 17.20 -5.20 -22.55
CA ARG A 607 16.72 -6.27 -21.65
C ARG A 607 15.51 -5.83 -20.85
N GLU A 608 15.56 -4.63 -20.32
CA GLU A 608 14.46 -4.02 -19.57
C GLU A 608 13.24 -3.83 -20.47
N GLN A 609 13.46 -3.33 -21.68
CA GLN A 609 12.37 -3.18 -22.64
C GLN A 609 11.75 -4.53 -23.03
N HIS A 610 12.57 -5.55 -23.27
CA HIS A 610 12.10 -6.89 -23.57
C HIS A 610 11.33 -7.54 -22.41
N LEU A 611 11.78 -7.35 -21.18
CA LEU A 611 11.07 -7.81 -19.99
C LEU A 611 9.69 -7.13 -19.87
N HIS A 612 9.65 -5.82 -19.99
CA HIS A 612 8.42 -5.03 -19.97
C HIS A 612 7.40 -5.51 -21.02
N GLU A 613 7.84 -5.72 -22.27
CA GLU A 613 6.98 -6.21 -23.36
C GLU A 613 6.37 -7.58 -23.05
N ASN A 614 7.15 -8.49 -22.44
CA ASN A 614 6.65 -9.81 -22.08
C ASN A 614 5.70 -9.78 -20.89
N ILE A 615 6.00 -9.01 -19.85
CA ILE A 615 5.12 -8.86 -18.67
C ILE A 615 3.81 -8.20 -19.08
N SER A 616 3.87 -7.15 -19.89
CA SER A 616 2.67 -6.50 -20.45
C SER A 616 1.82 -7.48 -21.26
N ALA A 617 2.44 -8.30 -22.11
CA ALA A 617 1.72 -9.31 -22.90
C ALA A 617 1.06 -10.39 -22.02
N ILE A 618 1.71 -10.82 -20.92
CA ILE A 618 1.11 -11.77 -19.95
C ILE A 618 -0.07 -11.10 -19.22
N GLY A 619 0.08 -9.86 -18.78
CA GLY A 619 -0.98 -9.10 -18.13
C GLY A 619 -2.20 -8.89 -19.04
N ALA A 620 -1.97 -8.57 -20.33
CA ALA A 620 -3.03 -8.49 -21.33
C ALA A 620 -3.75 -9.85 -21.52
N VAL A 621 -3.02 -10.97 -21.53
CA VAL A 621 -3.63 -12.32 -21.56
C VAL A 621 -4.48 -12.57 -20.31
N ARG A 622 -4.00 -12.16 -19.11
CA ARG A 622 -4.79 -12.27 -17.89
C ARG A 622 -6.09 -11.43 -17.97
N ALA A 623 -6.00 -10.20 -18.46
CA ALA A 623 -7.15 -9.31 -18.57
C ALA A 623 -8.28 -9.91 -19.43
N GLU A 624 -7.94 -10.65 -20.48
CA GLU A 624 -8.86 -11.31 -21.37
C GLU A 624 -9.33 -12.70 -20.87
N SER A 625 -8.53 -13.40 -20.03
CA SER A 625 -8.79 -14.78 -19.59
C SER A 625 -9.58 -14.85 -18.31
N GLU A 626 -10.84 -15.30 -18.36
CA GLU A 626 -11.62 -15.63 -17.15
C GLU A 626 -10.95 -16.72 -16.32
N ALA A 627 -10.36 -17.73 -16.97
CA ALA A 627 -9.66 -18.80 -16.28
C ALA A 627 -8.48 -18.30 -15.44
N LEU A 628 -7.68 -17.35 -15.94
CA LEU A 628 -6.53 -16.81 -15.20
C LEU A 628 -6.97 -15.86 -14.07
N ARG A 629 -8.06 -15.15 -14.25
CA ARG A 629 -8.58 -14.25 -13.20
C ARG A 629 -9.26 -15.04 -12.09
N ARG A 630 -10.28 -15.85 -12.43
CA ARG A 630 -11.24 -16.43 -11.49
C ARG A 630 -11.11 -17.94 -11.30
N GLY A 631 -10.30 -18.63 -12.10
CA GLY A 631 -10.18 -20.09 -12.09
C GLY A 631 -9.43 -20.63 -10.88
N GLY A 632 -9.79 -21.83 -10.44
CA GLY A 632 -9.02 -22.57 -9.43
C GLY A 632 -7.67 -23.04 -9.96
N TYR A 633 -6.72 -23.30 -9.06
CA TYR A 633 -5.39 -23.83 -9.37
C TYR A 633 -5.35 -25.35 -9.31
N ALA A 634 -4.71 -26.00 -10.29
CA ALA A 634 -4.43 -27.43 -10.23
C ALA A 634 -3.07 -27.75 -10.88
N SER A 635 -2.20 -28.45 -10.16
CA SER A 635 -0.92 -28.94 -10.70
C SER A 635 -1.16 -29.98 -11.80
N VAL A 636 -0.47 -29.86 -12.92
CA VAL A 636 -0.52 -30.80 -14.06
C VAL A 636 0.79 -31.57 -14.19
N HIS A 637 1.93 -30.86 -14.05
CA HIS A 637 3.25 -31.46 -14.11
C HIS A 637 4.24 -30.63 -13.27
N SER A 638 4.99 -31.29 -12.41
CA SER A 638 5.93 -30.63 -11.51
C SER A 638 7.22 -31.41 -11.41
N THR A 639 8.33 -30.76 -11.72
CA THR A 639 9.71 -31.24 -11.57
C THR A 639 10.57 -30.09 -11.00
N PRO A 640 11.83 -30.33 -10.61
CA PRO A 640 12.66 -29.23 -10.14
C PRO A 640 12.78 -28.03 -11.08
N ASP A 641 12.74 -28.26 -12.39
CA ASP A 641 12.98 -27.20 -13.38
C ASP A 641 11.76 -26.83 -14.25
N VAL A 642 10.69 -27.65 -14.19
CA VAL A 642 9.50 -27.43 -15.04
C VAL A 642 8.23 -27.57 -14.21
N LEU A 643 7.39 -26.57 -14.31
CA LEU A 643 6.06 -26.56 -13.70
C LEU A 643 5.01 -26.31 -14.80
N VAL A 644 3.98 -27.15 -14.83
CA VAL A 644 2.77 -26.90 -15.63
C VAL A 644 1.58 -27.01 -14.69
N TYR A 645 0.74 -26.00 -14.68
CA TYR A 645 -0.50 -25.99 -13.91
C TYR A 645 -1.67 -25.49 -14.76
N GLN A 646 -2.83 -25.85 -14.34
CA GLN A 646 -4.11 -25.40 -14.87
C GLN A 646 -4.71 -24.32 -14.00
N ARG A 647 -5.29 -23.31 -14.63
CA ARG A 647 -6.30 -22.42 -14.07
C ARG A 647 -7.63 -22.74 -14.78
N ALA A 648 -8.71 -22.94 -14.02
CA ALA A 648 -9.99 -23.28 -14.65
C ALA A 648 -11.18 -22.80 -13.83
N THR A 649 -12.19 -22.28 -14.54
CA THR A 649 -13.59 -22.13 -14.08
C THR A 649 -14.42 -23.29 -14.60
N ALA A 650 -15.75 -23.21 -14.50
CA ALA A 650 -16.63 -24.20 -15.07
C ALA A 650 -16.59 -24.22 -16.62
N ASP A 651 -16.32 -23.08 -17.24
CA ASP A 651 -16.48 -22.84 -18.68
C ASP A 651 -15.18 -22.49 -19.40
N ALA A 652 -14.13 -22.12 -18.68
CA ALA A 652 -12.85 -21.64 -19.20
C ALA A 652 -11.68 -22.41 -18.59
N SER A 653 -10.60 -22.62 -19.38
CA SER A 653 -9.40 -23.31 -18.92
C SER A 653 -8.15 -22.77 -19.61
N SER A 654 -7.14 -22.46 -18.80
CA SER A 654 -5.80 -22.09 -19.27
C SER A 654 -4.73 -22.98 -18.63
N LEU A 655 -3.71 -23.36 -19.41
CA LEU A 655 -2.51 -24.04 -18.94
C LEU A 655 -1.34 -23.05 -18.95
N VAL A 656 -0.63 -23.00 -17.85
CA VAL A 656 0.60 -22.19 -17.71
C VAL A 656 1.78 -23.12 -17.56
N GLY A 657 2.81 -22.92 -18.37
CA GLY A 657 4.05 -23.71 -18.33
C GLY A 657 5.26 -22.81 -18.06
N LEU A 658 6.02 -23.15 -17.04
CA LEU A 658 7.29 -22.51 -16.66
C LEU A 658 8.43 -23.50 -16.84
N ASN A 659 9.53 -23.08 -17.43
CA ASN A 659 10.75 -23.88 -17.58
C ASN A 659 11.98 -23.03 -17.27
N ARG A 660 12.59 -23.22 -16.11
CA ARG A 660 13.83 -22.54 -15.70
C ARG A 660 15.09 -23.27 -16.18
N GLY A 661 14.90 -24.48 -16.76
CA GLY A 661 16.01 -25.30 -17.25
C GLY A 661 16.72 -24.70 -18.47
N ALA A 662 17.97 -25.08 -18.66
CA ALA A 662 18.79 -24.62 -19.80
C ALA A 662 18.43 -25.24 -21.15
N THR A 663 17.47 -26.17 -21.18
CA THR A 663 17.02 -26.86 -22.41
C THR A 663 15.49 -26.90 -22.46
N ALA A 664 14.93 -26.95 -23.67
CA ALA A 664 13.51 -27.20 -23.84
C ALA A 664 13.08 -28.51 -23.17
N SER A 665 11.87 -28.51 -22.60
CA SER A 665 11.28 -29.67 -21.93
C SER A 665 9.96 -30.06 -22.59
N THR A 666 9.72 -31.37 -22.73
CA THR A 666 8.46 -31.89 -23.32
C THR A 666 7.62 -32.54 -22.22
N VAL A 667 6.40 -32.06 -22.07
CA VAL A 667 5.40 -32.55 -21.12
C VAL A 667 4.28 -33.26 -21.87
N THR A 668 3.90 -34.46 -21.41
CA THR A 668 2.71 -35.16 -21.95
C THR A 668 1.47 -34.72 -21.15
N LEU A 669 0.46 -34.27 -21.86
CA LEU A 669 -0.78 -33.75 -21.29
C LEU A 669 -1.91 -34.78 -21.39
N ASP A 670 -2.97 -34.58 -20.62
CA ASP A 670 -4.20 -35.35 -20.72
C ASP A 670 -5.07 -34.87 -21.91
N ALA A 671 -5.96 -35.78 -22.38
CA ALA A 671 -6.83 -35.52 -23.53
C ALA A 671 -7.80 -34.33 -23.34
N VAL A 672 -8.04 -33.91 -22.11
CA VAL A 672 -8.89 -32.75 -21.80
C VAL A 672 -8.30 -31.44 -22.32
N TYR A 673 -7.00 -31.39 -22.60
CA TYR A 673 -6.32 -30.18 -23.08
C TYR A 673 -6.15 -30.14 -24.62
N ALA A 674 -6.80 -31.06 -25.34
CA ALA A 674 -6.63 -31.16 -26.81
C ALA A 674 -7.16 -29.96 -27.61
N ASP A 675 -8.04 -29.16 -27.03
CA ASP A 675 -8.68 -27.97 -27.60
C ASP A 675 -7.99 -26.65 -27.22
N HIS A 676 -6.93 -26.71 -26.41
CA HIS A 676 -6.16 -25.53 -26.05
C HIS A 676 -5.25 -25.07 -27.20
N ALA A 677 -5.01 -23.76 -27.26
CA ALA A 677 -4.11 -23.14 -28.22
C ALA A 677 -3.14 -22.20 -27.49
N ALA A 678 -1.95 -21.99 -28.06
CA ALA A 678 -0.99 -21.05 -27.49
C ALA A 678 -1.51 -19.61 -27.60
N VAL A 679 -1.48 -18.90 -26.48
CA VAL A 679 -1.89 -17.48 -26.37
C VAL A 679 -0.72 -16.60 -25.93
N PHE A 680 0.30 -17.19 -25.28
CA PHE A 680 1.55 -16.51 -24.94
C PHE A 680 2.75 -17.44 -25.05
N GLY A 681 3.92 -16.86 -25.37
CA GLY A 681 5.17 -17.59 -25.59
C GLY A 681 5.17 -18.30 -26.95
N SER A 682 6.14 -19.18 -27.14
CA SER A 682 6.29 -19.94 -28.40
C SER A 682 6.39 -21.44 -28.11
N PRO A 683 5.38 -22.07 -27.48
CA PRO A 683 5.42 -23.50 -27.22
C PRO A 683 5.19 -24.27 -28.52
N ALA A 684 5.79 -25.46 -28.65
CA ALA A 684 5.35 -26.42 -29.61
C ALA A 684 4.30 -27.34 -28.99
N PHE A 685 3.02 -27.10 -29.30
CA PHE A 685 1.91 -27.93 -28.81
C PHE A 685 1.39 -28.82 -29.90
N ASP A 686 1.46 -30.12 -29.68
CA ASP A 686 0.89 -31.14 -30.57
C ASP A 686 -0.40 -31.70 -29.95
N ALA A 687 -1.54 -31.14 -30.34
CA ALA A 687 -2.86 -31.55 -29.88
C ALA A 687 -3.20 -33.02 -30.27
N THR A 688 -2.52 -33.62 -31.27
CA THR A 688 -2.75 -35.01 -31.70
C THR A 688 -2.06 -35.99 -30.74
N ASN A 689 -0.82 -35.69 -30.36
CA ASN A 689 -0.03 -36.51 -29.46
C ASN A 689 -0.10 -36.03 -28.00
N LEU A 690 -0.78 -34.92 -27.75
CA LEU A 690 -0.93 -34.29 -26.44
C LEU A 690 0.44 -33.99 -25.78
N THR A 691 1.34 -33.42 -26.57
CA THR A 691 2.67 -33.03 -26.09
C THR A 691 2.87 -31.53 -26.15
N LEU A 692 3.35 -30.97 -25.07
CA LEU A 692 3.71 -29.56 -24.91
C LEU A 692 5.23 -29.46 -24.78
N GLU A 693 5.89 -28.81 -25.70
CA GLU A 693 7.30 -28.45 -25.57
C GLU A 693 7.39 -27.01 -25.06
N ILE A 694 8.06 -26.83 -23.92
CA ILE A 694 8.28 -25.54 -23.26
C ILE A 694 9.75 -25.17 -23.49
N PRO A 695 10.05 -24.06 -24.20
CA PRO A 695 11.43 -23.63 -24.44
C PRO A 695 12.21 -23.40 -23.13
N ALA A 696 13.54 -23.44 -23.21
CA ALA A 696 14.42 -23.13 -22.09
C ALA A 696 14.19 -21.69 -21.61
N GLY A 697 14.18 -21.46 -20.29
CA GLY A 697 14.06 -20.13 -19.68
C GLY A 697 12.75 -19.41 -19.98
N SER A 698 11.66 -20.11 -20.35
CA SER A 698 10.45 -19.48 -20.85
C SER A 698 9.22 -19.69 -19.99
N VAL A 699 8.26 -18.80 -20.20
CA VAL A 699 6.86 -18.89 -19.77
C VAL A 699 6.01 -19.12 -21.01
N VAL A 700 5.04 -20.03 -20.94
CA VAL A 700 4.07 -20.27 -22.01
C VAL A 700 2.67 -20.37 -21.44
N ILE A 701 1.67 -19.88 -22.20
CA ILE A 701 0.25 -20.00 -21.82
C ILE A 701 -0.53 -20.57 -23.00
N LEU A 702 -1.34 -21.58 -22.71
CA LEU A 702 -2.33 -22.12 -23.63
C LEU A 702 -3.73 -21.91 -23.02
N SER A 703 -4.73 -21.61 -23.86
CA SER A 703 -6.11 -21.42 -23.43
C SER A 703 -7.09 -22.05 -24.43
N ASN A 704 -8.26 -22.47 -23.89
CA ASN A 704 -9.40 -22.90 -24.70
C ASN A 704 -10.48 -21.81 -24.82
N GLU A 705 -10.22 -20.62 -24.30
CA GLU A 705 -11.21 -19.54 -24.27
C GLU A 705 -11.45 -18.94 -25.66
N SER A 706 -12.70 -18.74 -26.01
CA SER A 706 -13.11 -18.30 -27.35
C SER A 706 -12.66 -16.87 -27.69
N VAL A 707 -12.38 -16.04 -26.68
CA VAL A 707 -11.82 -14.68 -26.86
C VAL A 707 -10.49 -14.74 -27.63
N PHE A 708 -9.65 -15.73 -27.35
CA PHE A 708 -8.38 -15.92 -28.07
C PHE A 708 -8.57 -16.62 -29.44
N ALA A 709 -9.63 -17.42 -29.61
CA ALA A 709 -9.91 -18.09 -30.89
C ALA A 709 -10.31 -17.10 -31.99
N SER A 710 -10.94 -15.98 -31.65
CA SER A 710 -11.25 -14.90 -32.58
C SER A 710 -9.99 -14.19 -33.08
N ASN A 711 -8.95 -14.13 -32.27
CA ASN A 711 -7.65 -13.58 -32.61
C ASN A 711 -6.78 -14.58 -33.41
N ALA A 712 -6.97 -15.91 -33.22
CA ALA A 712 -6.26 -16.97 -33.90
C ALA A 712 -6.85 -17.30 -35.30
N THR A 713 -8.13 -17.05 -35.50
CA THR A 713 -8.79 -17.15 -36.81
C THR A 713 -8.54 -15.94 -37.72
N GLY A 714 -7.78 -14.97 -37.25
CA GLY A 714 -7.18 -13.89 -38.07
C GLY A 714 -6.21 -14.38 -39.14
N ASN A 715 -6.25 -15.67 -39.56
CA ASN A 715 -5.79 -16.12 -40.83
C ASN A 715 -6.94 -16.16 -41.83
N GLU A 716 -7.89 -15.25 -41.74
CA GLU A 716 -8.51 -14.73 -42.95
C GLU A 716 -7.35 -14.10 -43.73
N THR A 717 -7.24 -14.51 -44.96
CA THR A 717 -6.42 -13.79 -45.94
C THR A 717 -6.78 -12.32 -45.77
N GLN A 718 -5.96 -11.62 -44.98
CA GLN A 718 -5.98 -10.16 -44.87
C GLN A 718 -6.09 -9.68 -46.31
N PRO A 719 -7.09 -8.89 -46.70
CA PRO A 719 -7.07 -8.26 -47.99
C PRO A 719 -5.66 -7.65 -48.14
N PRO A 720 -4.97 -7.77 -49.25
CA PRO A 720 -3.60 -7.35 -49.37
C PRO A 720 -3.49 -5.98 -48.74
N ASP A 721 -2.53 -5.83 -47.82
CA ASP A 721 -2.27 -4.57 -47.09
C ASP A 721 -2.43 -3.43 -48.09
N VAL A 722 -3.41 -2.59 -47.86
CA VAL A 722 -3.61 -1.38 -48.66
C VAL A 722 -2.84 -0.28 -47.92
N PRO A 723 -1.62 0.03 -48.37
CA PRO A 723 -0.86 1.10 -47.73
C PRO A 723 -1.52 2.45 -47.99
N GLY A 724 -1.60 3.28 -46.98
CA GLY A 724 -2.19 4.61 -47.06
C GLY A 724 -2.31 5.20 -45.67
N CYS A 725 -2.77 6.43 -45.53
CA CYS A 725 -2.95 7.07 -44.26
C CYS A 725 -4.19 6.50 -43.52
N THR A 726 -3.98 5.86 -42.36
CA THR A 726 -5.04 5.26 -41.55
C THR A 726 -5.60 6.19 -40.46
N ASP A 727 -4.99 7.36 -40.24
CA ASP A 727 -5.43 8.30 -39.22
C ASP A 727 -6.63 9.13 -39.70
N PRO A 728 -7.82 8.99 -39.06
CA PRO A 728 -9.02 9.79 -39.39
C PRO A 728 -8.84 11.30 -39.23
N ALA A 729 -7.84 11.75 -38.49
CA ALA A 729 -7.55 13.17 -38.29
C ALA A 729 -6.67 13.77 -39.36
N ALA A 730 -6.11 12.95 -40.28
CA ALA A 730 -5.27 13.43 -41.36
C ALA A 730 -6.09 13.93 -42.54
N ASP A 731 -5.59 14.96 -43.25
CA ASP A 731 -6.21 15.54 -44.46
C ASP A 731 -6.35 14.55 -45.61
N ASN A 732 -5.47 13.55 -45.65
CA ASN A 732 -5.42 12.52 -46.65
C ASN A 732 -5.77 11.13 -46.14
N HIS A 733 -6.59 11.06 -45.06
CA HIS A 733 -7.09 9.79 -44.53
C HIS A 733 -7.73 8.95 -45.65
N ASP A 734 -7.27 7.75 -45.84
CA ASP A 734 -7.86 6.78 -46.74
C ASP A 734 -8.62 5.68 -45.96
N PRO A 735 -9.95 5.75 -45.92
CA PRO A 735 -10.76 4.76 -45.20
C PRO A 735 -10.64 3.34 -45.76
N ALA A 736 -9.93 3.13 -46.87
CA ALA A 736 -9.62 1.82 -47.42
C ALA A 736 -8.21 1.33 -47.04
N ALA A 737 -7.38 2.19 -46.45
CA ALA A 737 -6.05 1.81 -45.97
C ALA A 737 -6.18 0.89 -44.73
N THR A 738 -5.40 -0.19 -44.75
CA THR A 738 -5.33 -1.15 -43.63
C THR A 738 -3.99 -1.13 -42.90
N VAL A 739 -2.99 -0.46 -43.48
CA VAL A 739 -1.66 -0.25 -42.90
C VAL A 739 -1.23 1.18 -43.18
N ASP A 740 -0.80 1.88 -42.15
CA ASP A 740 -0.23 3.21 -42.28
C ASP A 740 1.12 3.12 -42.99
N ASP A 741 1.25 3.82 -44.13
CA ASP A 741 2.46 3.88 -44.91
C ASP A 741 3.32 5.10 -44.62
N GLY A 742 3.00 5.85 -43.58
CA GLY A 742 3.65 7.09 -43.21
C GLY A 742 3.29 8.27 -44.10
N SER A 743 2.24 8.15 -44.91
CA SER A 743 1.81 9.20 -45.87
C SER A 743 0.83 10.21 -45.25
N CYS A 744 0.42 10.06 -43.97
CA CYS A 744 -0.51 10.94 -43.32
C CYS A 744 -0.03 12.39 -43.37
N THR A 745 -0.87 13.24 -43.89
CA THR A 745 -0.65 14.69 -43.89
C THR A 745 -1.73 15.37 -43.06
N TYR A 746 -1.29 16.21 -42.17
CA TYR A 746 -2.19 16.92 -41.27
C TYR A 746 -2.31 18.38 -41.64
N PRO A 747 -3.44 19.07 -41.34
CA PRO A 747 -3.49 20.51 -41.45
C PRO A 747 -2.28 21.07 -40.71
N SER A 748 -1.57 22.03 -41.32
CA SER A 748 -0.48 22.69 -40.61
C SER A 748 -1.05 23.31 -39.34
N VAL A 749 -0.81 22.69 -38.21
CA VAL A 749 -1.02 23.33 -36.93
C VAL A 749 -0.05 24.48 -36.89
N ASP A 750 -0.56 25.69 -36.70
CA ASP A 750 0.30 26.81 -36.39
C ASP A 750 1.13 26.46 -35.17
N VAL A 751 2.38 26.18 -35.37
CA VAL A 751 3.35 25.91 -34.31
C VAL A 751 3.89 27.26 -33.87
N PRO A 752 3.44 27.78 -32.71
CA PRO A 752 4.00 29.01 -32.20
C PRO A 752 5.45 28.80 -31.75
N GLY A 753 6.31 29.72 -32.10
CA GLY A 753 7.74 29.69 -31.76
C GLY A 753 8.49 30.77 -32.49
N CYS A 754 9.79 30.87 -32.21
CA CYS A 754 10.63 31.88 -32.86
C CYS A 754 10.93 31.51 -34.32
N THR A 755 10.41 32.26 -35.30
CA THR A 755 10.63 32.05 -36.74
C THR A 755 11.81 32.83 -37.28
N ASP A 756 12.52 33.65 -36.50
CA ASP A 756 13.69 34.41 -36.98
C ASP A 756 14.96 33.55 -36.91
N ALA A 757 15.46 33.16 -38.11
CA ALA A 757 16.66 32.34 -38.25
C ALA A 757 17.95 32.98 -37.69
N THR A 758 17.91 34.23 -37.22
CA THR A 758 19.03 34.92 -36.55
C THR A 758 18.94 34.90 -35.02
N ALA A 759 17.81 34.40 -34.45
CA ALA A 759 17.65 34.20 -33.05
C ALA A 759 18.34 32.91 -32.55
N GLU A 760 18.80 32.89 -31.30
CA GLU A 760 19.44 31.73 -30.70
C GLU A 760 18.47 30.54 -30.52
N ASN A 761 17.20 30.86 -30.26
CA ASN A 761 16.14 29.87 -30.10
C ASN A 761 15.25 29.77 -31.34
N HIS A 762 15.82 30.02 -32.55
CA HIS A 762 15.09 29.76 -33.79
C HIS A 762 14.56 28.34 -33.79
N ASP A 763 13.28 28.19 -33.89
CA ASP A 763 12.63 26.91 -34.09
C ASP A 763 12.27 26.70 -35.55
N ALA A 764 13.01 25.81 -36.18
CA ALA A 764 12.79 25.49 -37.62
C ALA A 764 11.41 24.81 -37.87
N ALA A 765 10.73 24.36 -36.82
CA ALA A 765 9.39 23.81 -36.88
C ALA A 765 8.30 24.86 -36.67
N ALA A 766 8.62 26.03 -36.11
CA ALA A 766 7.68 27.10 -35.90
C ALA A 766 7.17 27.67 -37.21
N THR A 767 5.85 27.80 -37.31
CA THR A 767 5.13 28.35 -38.48
C THR A 767 4.56 29.76 -38.22
N VAL A 768 4.46 30.14 -36.92
CA VAL A 768 3.99 31.44 -36.50
C VAL A 768 4.93 31.96 -35.40
N ASP A 769 5.38 33.21 -35.56
CA ASP A 769 6.19 33.88 -34.55
C ASP A 769 5.34 34.23 -33.34
N ASP A 770 5.68 33.68 -32.18
CA ASP A 770 4.99 33.90 -30.89
C ASP A 770 5.64 35.03 -30.06
N GLY A 771 6.66 35.71 -30.60
CA GLY A 771 7.39 36.75 -29.91
C GLY A 771 8.45 36.23 -28.92
N SER A 772 8.75 34.93 -28.92
CA SER A 772 9.71 34.30 -28.03
C SER A 772 11.16 34.39 -28.49
N CYS A 773 11.45 35.02 -29.65
CA CYS A 773 12.79 35.13 -30.20
C CYS A 773 13.76 35.72 -29.20
N THR A 774 14.83 35.01 -28.90
CA THR A 774 15.94 35.47 -28.06
C THR A 774 17.17 35.66 -28.90
N TYR A 775 17.88 36.74 -28.62
CA TYR A 775 19.11 37.10 -29.34
C TYR A 775 20.30 37.09 -28.41
N PRO A 776 21.51 36.80 -28.93
CA PRO A 776 22.71 36.80 -28.10
C PRO A 776 22.78 38.11 -27.32
N PRO A 777 23.06 38.06 -26.02
CA PRO A 777 23.27 39.27 -25.27
C PRO A 777 24.41 40.07 -25.90
N VAL A 778 24.21 41.35 -26.02
CA VAL A 778 25.31 42.26 -26.49
C VAL A 778 26.47 42.11 -25.54
N ASP A 779 27.64 41.73 -26.06
CA ASP A 779 28.84 41.58 -25.27
C ASP A 779 29.07 42.80 -24.42
N VAL A 780 29.01 42.64 -23.11
CA VAL A 780 29.35 43.65 -22.12
C VAL A 780 30.76 43.30 -21.61
N PRO A 781 31.78 44.00 -22.03
CA PRO A 781 33.14 43.71 -21.58
C PRO A 781 33.34 44.21 -20.15
N GLY A 782 33.96 43.39 -19.31
CA GLY A 782 34.27 43.69 -17.90
C GLY A 782 34.95 42.52 -17.23
N CYS A 783 35.28 42.64 -15.96
CA CYS A 783 35.95 41.61 -15.20
C CYS A 783 34.94 40.52 -14.78
N MET A 784 35.10 39.29 -15.27
CA MET A 784 34.22 38.17 -14.98
C MET A 784 34.69 37.24 -13.83
N ASP A 785 35.86 37.49 -13.24
CA ASP A 785 36.35 36.68 -12.13
C ASP A 785 35.73 37.14 -10.80
N VAL A 786 34.90 36.30 -10.19
CA VAL A 786 34.21 36.56 -8.91
C VAL A 786 35.18 36.80 -7.74
N ASN A 787 36.46 36.43 -7.88
CA ASN A 787 37.49 36.66 -6.87
C ASN A 787 38.22 38.02 -7.05
N ALA A 788 37.93 38.75 -8.13
CA ALA A 788 38.52 40.07 -8.35
C ALA A 788 37.77 41.15 -7.55
N THR A 789 38.48 42.15 -7.11
CA THR A 789 37.91 43.28 -6.34
C THR A 789 37.01 44.20 -7.17
N ASN A 790 37.09 44.08 -8.49
CA ASN A 790 36.28 44.82 -9.47
C ASN A 790 35.46 43.90 -10.34
N TYR A 791 35.02 42.74 -9.79
CA TYR A 791 34.10 41.85 -10.45
C TYR A 791 32.86 42.61 -10.90
N ASP A 792 32.50 42.43 -12.15
CA ASP A 792 31.25 42.96 -12.72
C ASP A 792 30.31 41.81 -13.12
N GLY A 793 29.31 41.55 -12.28
CA GLY A 793 28.32 40.48 -12.52
C GLY A 793 27.44 40.71 -13.75
N SER A 794 27.54 41.88 -14.43
CA SER A 794 26.84 42.17 -15.67
C SER A 794 27.70 41.97 -16.92
N ALA A 795 29.03 41.74 -16.74
CA ALA A 795 29.95 41.48 -17.85
C ALA A 795 29.70 40.10 -18.45
N THR A 796 29.63 40.04 -19.77
CA THR A 796 29.46 38.82 -20.55
C THR A 796 30.70 38.41 -21.35
N SER A 797 31.72 39.27 -21.35
CA SER A 797 33.03 38.97 -21.93
C SER A 797 34.14 39.54 -21.07
N GLU A 798 35.19 38.74 -20.85
CA GLU A 798 36.36 39.14 -20.09
C GLU A 798 37.23 40.15 -20.84
N ASP A 799 37.45 41.34 -20.28
CA ASP A 799 38.22 42.43 -20.90
C ASP A 799 39.64 42.56 -20.35
N GLY A 800 40.04 41.70 -19.42
CA GLY A 800 41.35 41.73 -18.78
C GLY A 800 41.52 42.82 -17.72
N SER A 801 40.41 43.42 -17.27
CA SER A 801 40.44 44.51 -16.24
C SER A 801 40.46 44.01 -14.80
N CYS A 802 40.44 42.70 -14.57
CA CYS A 802 40.40 42.14 -13.22
C CYS A 802 41.56 42.61 -12.35
N THR A 803 41.23 43.07 -11.15
CA THR A 803 42.20 43.47 -10.13
C THR A 803 41.98 42.61 -8.88
N TYR A 804 43.07 42.16 -8.31
CA TYR A 804 43.02 41.24 -7.16
C TYR A 804 43.60 41.87 -5.90
N PRO A 805 43.13 41.42 -4.71
CA PRO A 805 43.76 41.76 -3.45
C PRO A 805 45.26 41.34 -3.48
N PRO A 806 46.16 42.03 -2.79
CA PRO A 806 47.53 41.57 -2.64
C PRO A 806 47.53 40.14 -2.05
N ALA A 807 48.41 39.29 -2.59
CA ALA A 807 48.50 37.90 -2.14
C ALA A 807 48.72 37.82 -0.62
N ASP A 808 47.97 36.98 0.04
CA ASP A 808 48.14 36.69 1.45
C ASP A 808 49.53 36.16 1.74
N VAL A 809 50.15 36.74 2.73
CA VAL A 809 51.42 36.28 3.26
C VAL A 809 51.13 35.38 4.46
N PRO A 810 51.28 34.05 4.32
CA PRO A 810 51.04 33.16 5.44
C PRO A 810 52.14 33.27 6.50
N GLY A 811 51.74 33.14 7.77
CA GLY A 811 52.64 33.18 8.92
C GLY A 811 51.86 33.41 10.20
N CYS A 812 52.51 33.26 11.34
CA CYS A 812 51.86 33.48 12.64
C CYS A 812 51.47 34.96 12.84
N THR A 813 50.13 35.19 12.95
CA THR A 813 49.55 36.54 13.15
C THR A 813 49.28 36.89 14.62
N ASP A 814 49.48 35.97 15.58
CA ASP A 814 49.28 36.25 17.00
C ASP A 814 50.53 36.91 17.61
N ALA A 815 50.39 38.17 18.03
CA ALA A 815 51.46 38.97 18.65
C ALA A 815 51.96 38.35 19.97
N ASN A 816 51.31 37.41 20.58
CA ASN A 816 51.72 36.71 21.81
C ASN A 816 52.60 35.48 21.51
N ALA A 817 52.66 35.04 20.27
CA ALA A 817 53.47 33.89 19.88
C ALA A 817 54.95 34.26 19.78
N THR A 818 55.83 33.30 20.06
CA THR A 818 57.28 33.52 20.01
C THR A 818 57.81 33.70 18.59
N ASN A 819 57.11 33.30 17.61
CA ASN A 819 57.39 33.40 16.16
C ASN A 819 56.38 34.29 15.39
N TYR A 820 55.82 35.31 16.08
CA TYR A 820 54.96 36.30 15.44
C TYR A 820 55.65 36.94 14.22
N ASN A 821 54.95 36.99 13.11
CA ASN A 821 55.40 37.61 11.88
C ASN A 821 54.53 38.83 11.55
N ALA A 822 55.07 40.06 11.79
CA ALA A 822 54.35 41.30 11.57
C ALA A 822 54.00 41.59 10.08
N ASN A 823 54.48 40.77 9.13
CA ASN A 823 54.19 40.91 7.71
C ASN A 823 53.21 39.82 7.25
N ALA A 824 52.78 38.86 8.13
CA ALA A 824 51.77 37.87 7.80
C ALA A 824 50.37 38.53 7.76
N THR A 825 49.63 38.22 6.71
CA THR A 825 48.27 38.71 6.52
C THR A 825 47.22 37.60 6.72
N SER A 826 47.68 36.34 6.79
CA SER A 826 46.86 35.20 7.15
C SER A 826 47.62 34.28 8.10
N ASP A 827 46.92 33.77 9.12
CA ASP A 827 47.50 32.81 10.05
C ASP A 827 47.63 31.46 9.36
N ASP A 828 48.85 30.91 9.38
CA ASP A 828 49.13 29.59 8.78
C ASP A 828 49.16 28.44 9.83
N GLY A 829 48.70 28.71 11.06
CA GLY A 829 48.72 27.75 12.16
C GLY A 829 50.12 27.48 12.73
N SER A 830 51.17 28.26 12.32
CA SER A 830 52.54 28.04 12.77
C SER A 830 52.86 28.70 14.10
N CYS A 831 51.91 29.37 14.77
CA CYS A 831 52.17 30.05 16.02
C CYS A 831 52.68 29.09 17.11
N THR A 832 53.79 29.45 17.69
CA THR A 832 54.41 28.73 18.82
C THR A 832 54.41 29.61 20.06
N TYR A 833 54.10 29.00 21.20
CA TYR A 833 53.97 29.69 22.47
C TYR A 833 55.00 29.16 23.47
N PRO A 834 55.42 29.95 24.48
CA PRO A 834 56.26 29.46 25.58
C PRO A 834 55.52 28.27 26.27
N PRO A 835 56.26 27.24 26.72
CA PRO A 835 55.69 26.15 27.46
C PRO A 835 54.97 26.69 28.70
N VAL A 836 53.73 26.23 28.91
CA VAL A 836 52.97 26.54 30.13
C VAL A 836 53.61 25.75 31.28
N ASP A 837 53.97 26.47 32.33
CA ASP A 837 54.42 25.82 33.54
C ASP A 837 53.36 24.89 34.12
N VAL A 838 53.70 23.62 34.23
CA VAL A 838 52.86 22.59 34.85
C VAL A 838 53.34 22.44 36.29
N PRO A 839 52.57 22.88 37.29
CA PRO A 839 52.97 22.72 38.69
C PRO A 839 52.76 21.30 39.14
N GLY A 840 53.67 20.73 39.88
CA GLY A 840 53.61 19.36 40.42
C GLY A 840 54.95 19.00 41.06
N CYS A 841 55.07 17.84 41.67
CA CYS A 841 56.32 17.36 42.31
C CYS A 841 57.36 16.97 41.24
N THR A 842 58.47 17.68 41.15
CA THR A 842 59.54 17.43 40.17
C THR A 842 60.68 16.56 40.73
N ASP A 843 60.68 16.15 42.00
CA ASP A 843 61.71 15.28 42.60
C ASP A 843 61.43 13.80 42.30
N VAL A 844 62.23 13.15 41.52
CA VAL A 844 62.14 11.76 41.13
C VAL A 844 62.21 10.76 42.27
N ASN A 845 62.55 11.20 43.47
CA ASN A 845 62.60 10.33 44.67
C ASN A 845 61.32 10.47 45.51
N ALA A 846 60.44 11.35 45.19
CA ALA A 846 59.17 11.49 45.86
C ALA A 846 58.20 10.39 45.44
N THR A 847 57.29 9.97 46.33
CA THR A 847 56.29 8.93 46.07
C THR A 847 55.21 9.41 45.12
N ASN A 848 55.05 10.73 44.94
CA ASN A 848 54.09 11.41 44.07
C ASN A 848 54.83 12.24 42.97
N TYR A 849 56.01 11.79 42.53
CA TYR A 849 56.70 12.40 41.41
C TYR A 849 55.81 12.46 40.17
N ASP A 850 55.70 13.63 39.55
CA ASP A 850 55.00 13.80 38.28
C ASP A 850 55.99 14.13 37.19
N ALA A 851 56.20 13.24 36.27
CA ALA A 851 57.13 13.38 35.15
C ALA A 851 56.73 14.47 34.16
N ASN A 852 55.52 15.00 34.22
CA ASN A 852 55.02 16.10 33.37
C ASN A 852 55.11 17.46 34.05
N ALA A 853 55.39 17.52 35.35
CA ALA A 853 55.58 18.78 36.05
C ALA A 853 56.87 19.49 35.58
N THR A 854 56.74 20.76 35.24
CA THR A 854 57.86 21.61 34.81
C THR A 854 58.28 22.60 35.91
N VAL A 855 57.46 22.81 36.91
CA VAL A 855 57.71 23.66 38.09
C VAL A 855 57.31 22.90 39.36
N ASP A 856 58.23 22.85 40.30
CA ASP A 856 57.97 22.26 41.62
C ASP A 856 56.99 23.13 42.42
N ASP A 857 55.84 22.55 42.76
CA ASP A 857 54.78 23.19 43.55
C ASP A 857 54.90 22.90 45.07
N ALA A 858 55.98 22.31 45.48
CA ALA A 858 56.25 21.88 46.85
C ALA A 858 55.33 20.78 47.36
N SER A 859 54.66 20.01 46.48
CA SER A 859 53.79 18.92 46.85
C SER A 859 54.52 17.58 47.11
N CYS A 860 55.82 17.52 46.87
CA CYS A 860 56.61 16.27 47.00
C CYS A 860 56.44 15.57 48.36
N THR A 861 56.11 14.30 48.35
CA THR A 861 55.96 13.46 49.54
C THR A 861 57.06 12.36 49.49
N PHE A 862 57.72 12.11 50.62
CA PHE A 862 58.81 11.14 50.75
C PHE A 862 58.45 10.05 51.76
N PRO A 863 59.00 8.79 51.57
CA PRO A 863 58.76 7.72 52.57
C PRO A 863 59.42 8.07 53.89
N GLY A 864 58.64 8.01 54.96
CA GLY A 864 59.15 8.14 56.36
C GLY A 864 59.90 6.89 56.81
N PRO A 865 60.89 7.00 57.74
CA PRO A 865 61.70 5.87 58.15
C PRO A 865 61.01 4.95 59.15
N ASP A 866 61.08 3.71 58.84
CA ASP A 866 60.97 2.39 59.55
C ASP A 866 60.36 2.24 60.94
N GLY A 867 59.51 1.14 61.01
CA GLY A 867 59.30 0.33 62.18
C GLY A 867 58.05 -0.46 62.24
N PRO A 868 57.99 -1.61 62.82
CA PRO A 868 57.83 -2.91 62.12
C PRO A 868 56.45 -3.51 62.25
N THR A 869 56.25 -4.51 61.40
CA THR A 869 55.10 -5.44 61.34
C THR A 869 54.75 -6.11 62.68
N PRO A 870 53.54 -6.70 62.91
CA PRO A 870 53.27 -8.02 62.31
C PRO A 870 51.80 -8.34 62.00
N ASP A 871 51.69 -9.28 61.10
CA ASP A 871 50.77 -10.39 60.97
C ASP A 871 49.24 -10.22 61.11
N GLY A 872 48.55 -10.77 60.14
CA GLY A 872 47.27 -11.41 60.32
C GLY A 872 46.25 -11.27 59.19
N ASN A 873 46.41 -12.13 58.26
CA ASN A 873 45.40 -13.00 57.60
C ASN A 873 43.98 -12.53 57.30
N GLU A 874 43.59 -12.75 56.11
CA GLU A 874 42.38 -13.32 55.46
C GLU A 874 41.53 -12.43 54.58
N THR A 875 41.63 -12.83 53.33
CA THR A 875 40.56 -13.13 52.36
C THR A 875 39.73 -12.03 51.76
N GLY A 876 39.74 -12.05 50.47
CA GLY A 876 38.62 -11.59 49.67
C GLY A 876 38.99 -10.61 48.56
N GLY A 877 39.36 -11.20 47.48
CA GLY A 877 39.61 -10.65 46.19
C GLY A 877 38.50 -9.84 45.61
N GLU A 878 38.94 -8.99 44.75
CA GLU A 878 38.21 -8.70 43.51
C GLU A 878 39.15 -7.92 42.60
N ASP A 879 39.21 -8.43 41.40
CA ASP A 879 40.23 -8.12 40.40
C ASP A 879 39.96 -6.77 39.71
N ASP A 880 41.00 -6.00 39.70
CA ASP A 880 41.16 -4.87 38.81
C ASP A 880 41.63 -5.38 37.43
N VAL A 881 40.87 -5.07 36.35
CA VAL A 881 41.32 -5.30 35.00
C VAL A 881 41.22 -4.01 34.20
N THR A 882 42.39 -3.46 33.94
CA THR A 882 42.57 -2.39 32.95
C THR A 882 42.36 -2.92 31.53
N PRO A 883 41.98 -2.04 30.57
CA PRO A 883 41.55 -2.40 29.25
C PRO A 883 42.72 -2.61 28.25
N SER A 884 42.56 -3.61 27.40
CA SER A 884 43.34 -3.75 26.19
C SER A 884 42.48 -3.55 24.96
N GLU A 885 42.96 -2.74 24.07
CA GLU A 885 42.41 -2.36 22.76
C GLU A 885 42.19 -3.54 21.77
N PRO A 886 41.62 -3.27 20.60
CA PRO A 886 40.56 -4.09 20.00
C PRO A 886 41.05 -5.03 18.93
N SER A 887 40.34 -6.07 18.70
CA SER A 887 40.37 -6.76 17.42
C SER A 887 38.94 -7.00 16.93
N GLU A 888 38.71 -6.40 15.82
CA GLU A 888 37.70 -6.70 14.77
C GLU A 888 36.84 -7.94 14.96
N ARG A 889 35.56 -7.78 14.97
CA ARG A 889 34.70 -8.37 13.93
C ARG A 889 33.30 -7.79 14.02
N ASN A 890 32.98 -6.99 13.00
CA ASN A 890 31.62 -6.76 12.53
C ASN A 890 30.89 -8.08 12.40
N GLU A 891 29.71 -8.16 12.92
CA GLU A 891 28.59 -8.88 12.32
C GLU A 891 27.31 -8.24 12.85
N ARG A 892 26.77 -7.42 12.02
CA ARG A 892 25.42 -7.32 11.46
C ARG A 892 24.26 -7.48 12.45
N ASP A 893 23.64 -6.40 12.74
CA ASP A 893 22.23 -6.35 12.98
C ASP A 893 21.64 -5.18 12.16
N ASN A 894 21.30 -5.46 10.92
CA ASN A 894 20.43 -4.66 10.09
C ASN A 894 19.43 -5.59 9.44
N ASN A 895 18.45 -5.98 10.19
CA ASN A 895 17.23 -6.61 9.68
C ASN A 895 16.13 -6.38 10.72
N ALA A 896 15.63 -5.16 10.79
CA ALA A 896 14.46 -4.88 11.64
C ALA A 896 13.19 -5.61 11.16
N MET A 897 13.18 -6.11 9.92
CA MET A 897 12.09 -6.90 9.35
C MET A 897 12.41 -8.39 9.13
N ALA A 898 13.68 -8.78 9.03
CA ALA A 898 14.06 -10.18 8.81
C ALA A 898 14.44 -10.92 10.09
N ASP A 899 14.89 -10.24 11.16
CA ASP A 899 15.31 -10.89 12.41
C ASP A 899 14.16 -11.24 13.38
N LEU A 900 12.92 -10.84 13.07
CA LEU A 900 11.75 -11.31 13.82
C LEU A 900 11.53 -12.82 13.71
N LEU A 901 12.26 -13.52 12.84
CA LEU A 901 12.00 -14.92 12.50
C LEU A 901 13.00 -15.92 13.08
N GLY A 902 14.06 -15.46 13.74
CA GLY A 902 15.17 -16.35 14.18
C GLY A 902 15.15 -16.83 15.62
N SER A 903 14.37 -16.29 16.55
CA SER A 903 14.57 -16.52 18.00
C SER A 903 13.51 -17.32 18.75
N VAL A 904 12.52 -17.93 18.11
CA VAL A 904 11.46 -18.72 18.81
C VAL A 904 11.76 -20.24 18.84
N GLY A 905 12.98 -20.65 18.66
CA GLY A 905 13.40 -22.06 18.50
C GLY A 905 13.53 -22.92 19.78
N THR A 906 13.44 -22.41 21.01
CA THR A 906 13.85 -23.26 22.17
C THR A 906 12.99 -23.19 23.45
N LEU A 907 11.89 -22.48 23.51
CA LEU A 907 11.04 -22.43 24.71
C LEU A 907 9.61 -23.01 24.55
N GLY A 908 9.20 -23.40 23.35
CA GLY A 908 7.87 -23.95 23.04
C GLY A 908 7.61 -25.40 23.48
N SER A 909 8.64 -26.18 23.80
CA SER A 909 8.48 -27.63 24.03
C SER A 909 7.97 -28.01 25.42
N ALA A 910 7.91 -27.10 26.39
CA ALA A 910 7.50 -27.41 27.74
C ALA A 910 6.02 -27.10 28.04
N LEU A 911 5.38 -26.21 27.28
CA LEU A 911 3.96 -25.83 27.48
C LEU A 911 2.98 -26.73 26.69
N LEU A 912 3.42 -27.32 25.56
CA LEU A 912 2.56 -28.23 24.79
C LEU A 912 2.29 -29.57 25.48
N LEU A 913 3.20 -30.05 26.36
CA LEU A 913 2.96 -31.27 27.14
C LEU A 913 1.91 -31.09 28.24
N GLY A 914 1.71 -29.87 28.74
CA GLY A 914 0.71 -29.55 29.78
C GLY A 914 -0.72 -29.49 29.24
N LEU A 915 -0.91 -29.00 28.02
CA LEU A 915 -2.23 -28.86 27.39
C LEU A 915 -2.76 -30.16 26.81
N VAL A 916 -1.89 -31.04 26.30
CA VAL A 916 -2.28 -32.37 25.80
C VAL A 916 -2.69 -33.29 26.95
N LEU A 917 -2.11 -33.16 28.14
CA LEU A 917 -2.50 -33.93 29.33
C LEU A 917 -3.83 -33.44 29.94
N MET A 918 -4.16 -32.15 29.83
CA MET A 918 -5.47 -31.64 30.25
C MET A 918 -6.60 -32.01 29.27
N GLY A 919 -6.33 -32.01 27.93
CA GLY A 919 -7.29 -32.44 26.94
C GLY A 919 -7.66 -33.92 27.01
N LEU A 920 -6.68 -34.81 27.31
CA LEU A 920 -6.93 -36.23 27.50
C LEU A 920 -7.70 -36.50 28.80
N SER A 921 -7.51 -35.72 29.86
CA SER A 921 -8.26 -35.88 31.11
C SER A 921 -9.74 -35.46 30.97
N TRP A 922 -10.05 -34.54 30.03
CA TRP A 922 -11.43 -34.11 29.74
C TRP A 922 -12.18 -35.09 28.85
N ALA A 923 -11.48 -35.70 27.86
CA ALA A 923 -12.07 -36.71 26.98
C ALA A 923 -12.41 -38.03 27.71
N ILE A 924 -11.64 -38.40 28.71
CA ILE A 924 -11.87 -39.66 29.51
C ILE A 924 -13.07 -39.49 30.47
N ARG A 925 -13.42 -38.28 30.88
CA ARG A 925 -14.59 -38.03 31.76
C ARG A 925 -15.93 -38.02 31.00
N ARG A 926 -15.93 -37.94 29.65
CA ARG A 926 -17.16 -37.93 28.84
C ARG A 926 -17.60 -39.32 28.34
N THR A 927 -16.77 -40.35 28.54
CA THR A 927 -17.11 -41.75 28.15
C THR A 927 -17.54 -42.60 29.34
N ALA A 928 -17.72 -42.05 30.53
CA ALA A 928 -18.13 -42.79 31.75
C ALA A 928 -19.32 -42.18 32.46
N SER A 929 -20.25 -41.56 31.72
CA SER A 929 -21.61 -41.26 32.23
C SER A 929 -22.65 -41.52 31.16
#